data_741da14a8d8c69aa931d880890c91b9c
#
_entry.id   741da14a8d8c69aa931d880890c91b9c
#
_cell.length_a   1.000
_cell.length_b   1.000
_cell.length_c   1.000
_cell.angle_alpha   90.00
_cell.angle_beta   90.00
_cell.angle_gamma   90.00
#
_symmetry.space_group_name_H-M   'P 1'
#
loop_
_entity.id
_entity.type
_entity.pdbx_description
1 polymer ?
#
loop_
_entity_poly.entity_id
_entity_poly.type
_entity_poly.pdbx_seq_one_letter_code
_entity_poly.pdbx_strand_id
1 'polypeptide(L)'
;MILLAALLVLSVIAGAAAAYNYSKWNTLFQPGAGSLPGNLAEESADLAERAAEEGIVLLKNQENTLPLTHLQINLLGAASDRPFYGGADRDGFSCVSPEEALKEENFLINRELSGFYEKNRIAPAGTAEGQTDFGNYEIPQADYPDGLLDSARDYADIACLVFGRRDAAGSHYPADMEAWTGGDAGRHYLQLTQNEEDLLEAACSRFGTVIVILNTPVPMEADFLSDDRIDAALWIGEPGGQGFRALAAILAGRVSPEGKLPDTWVRDMDCLPGQVSSVPEGDEGQDRTFDACTEGIYSGYRYFETRFPDAGADDPDGLEAYAQSVAFPFGYGLSYTSFERKITNVLNGGDTIHVTVHVTNTGSVQGRDTAQIYVRAPYKEGSPEKPDVRLAGFGKTALLQPGEEEELEITLPLEDLLTWDSAGTVSGQAAWVLEKGSYGILLMEDAHTVTDKKTLKIAEDLVFDDSGRGPKTGQRQAAAPVFDTMTESLAGVTASRADWQAFAEAGPVEWQMPPAVEDPPASAGRLSVKPADNGLRLADLQDREADDPAWPALADQLSASDYRRLLVRQGDCSEAAASVGLPFLLEARLQGGIRNDTAGRTGTLFPSASLLAATRDRALIASVGGRIGSEAAALRAGLVRIPYAGVRRSPLAPSSMVFSEDPLLSADMTVELLQGIQGAGICTCLTGFGQQSGISGSGHSVFLVGEQAARELYLRPFEKAAAAGCVDIICTGPDLLGDTPAWQYSSLMTDLLRGEWGFEGPAAADLLLADPAGTAAGLEAGTDLFYADRAKIDLLTADSAGADDKAVLLQEASIRVH
;
A
#
# COMPACT_ATOMS: atom_id res chain seq x y z
N MET A 1 -28.02 53.98 19.95
CA MET A 1 -27.63 53.16 21.10
C MET A 1 -27.84 51.69 20.88
N ILE A 2 -29.03 51.21 20.42
CA ILE A 2 -29.30 49.76 20.22
C ILE A 2 -28.39 49.15 19.15
N LEU A 3 -28.12 49.84 18.04
CA LEU A 3 -27.23 49.38 16.97
C LEU A 3 -25.77 49.30 17.43
N LEU A 4 -25.30 50.21 18.25
CA LEU A 4 -23.95 50.17 18.81
C LEU A 4 -23.78 49.03 19.82
N ALA A 5 -24.82 48.77 20.63
CA ALA A 5 -24.80 47.63 21.56
C ALA A 5 -24.82 46.29 20.81
N ALA A 6 -25.58 46.20 19.71
CA ALA A 6 -25.60 44.99 18.87
C ALA A 6 -24.25 44.72 18.17
N LEU A 7 -23.60 45.78 17.67
CA LEU A 7 -22.23 45.67 17.07
C LEU A 7 -21.18 45.29 18.13
N LEU A 8 -21.31 45.83 19.35
CA LEU A 8 -20.39 45.46 20.43
C LEU A 8 -20.56 44.01 20.88
N VAL A 9 -21.80 43.48 20.92
CA VAL A 9 -22.10 42.09 21.24
C VAL A 9 -21.60 41.17 20.11
N LEU A 10 -21.81 41.55 18.85
CA LEU A 10 -21.27 40.80 17.71
C LEU A 10 -19.72 40.78 17.68
N SER A 11 -19.08 41.90 18.00
CA SER A 11 -17.60 41.92 18.09
C SER A 11 -17.05 41.09 19.27
N VAL A 12 -17.76 41.03 20.41
CA VAL A 12 -17.40 40.16 21.54
C VAL A 12 -17.62 38.68 21.19
N ILE A 13 -18.69 38.36 20.48
CA ILE A 13 -18.96 36.98 20.03
C ILE A 13 -17.91 36.56 18.98
N ALA A 14 -17.59 37.39 18.00
CA ALA A 14 -16.55 37.15 17.03
C ALA A 14 -15.17 37.02 17.70
N GLY A 15 -14.87 37.89 18.68
CA GLY A 15 -13.62 37.77 19.43
C GLY A 15 -13.56 36.52 20.32
N ALA A 16 -14.69 36.08 20.88
CA ALA A 16 -14.75 34.85 21.67
C ALA A 16 -14.66 33.61 20.78
N ALA A 17 -15.25 33.65 19.57
CA ALA A 17 -15.14 32.56 18.58
C ALA A 17 -13.69 32.47 18.03
N ALA A 18 -13.07 33.62 17.74
CA ALA A 18 -11.67 33.65 17.30
C ALA A 18 -10.72 33.18 18.42
N ALA A 19 -10.97 33.60 19.68
CA ALA A 19 -10.19 33.15 20.84
C ALA A 19 -10.41 31.65 21.14
N TYR A 20 -11.63 31.13 20.95
CA TYR A 20 -11.94 29.71 21.08
C TYR A 20 -11.27 28.89 19.97
N ASN A 21 -11.33 29.33 18.72
CA ASN A 21 -10.65 28.69 17.61
C ASN A 21 -9.13 28.77 17.79
N TYR A 22 -8.58 29.93 18.17
CA TYR A 22 -7.16 30.09 18.48
C TYR A 22 -6.72 29.21 19.66
N SER A 23 -7.53 29.11 20.71
CA SER A 23 -7.29 28.22 21.84
C SER A 23 -7.33 26.75 21.41
N LYS A 24 -8.29 26.37 20.55
CA LYS A 24 -8.44 25.03 20.00
C LYS A 24 -7.26 24.66 19.08
N TRP A 25 -6.85 25.59 18.22
CA TRP A 25 -5.64 25.47 17.39
C TRP A 25 -4.37 25.35 18.25
N ASN A 26 -4.20 26.24 19.22
CA ASN A 26 -3.04 26.21 20.09
C ASN A 26 -2.99 24.97 20.98
N THR A 27 -4.15 24.38 21.29
CA THR A 27 -4.22 23.12 22.06
C THR A 27 -3.89 21.91 21.20
N LEU A 28 -4.24 21.92 19.91
CA LEU A 28 -3.87 20.87 18.96
C LEU A 28 -2.34 20.82 18.72
N PHE A 29 -1.68 21.95 18.73
CA PHE A 29 -0.26 22.08 18.40
C PHE A 29 0.70 22.18 19.59
N GLN A 30 0.23 22.04 20.84
CA GLN A 30 1.14 21.99 21.98
C GLN A 30 1.62 20.56 22.26
N PRO A 31 2.92 20.33 22.50
CA PRO A 31 3.44 19.03 22.94
C PRO A 31 2.95 18.73 24.36
N GLY A 32 1.74 18.31 24.49
CA GLY A 32 1.12 17.91 25.75
C GLY A 32 0.74 16.44 25.75
N ALA A 33 0.54 15.83 26.91
CA ALA A 33 0.14 14.42 27.04
C ALA A 33 -1.28 14.21 26.45
N GLY A 34 -1.39 13.89 25.13
CA GLY A 34 -2.61 13.33 24.56
C GLY A 34 -2.71 11.85 24.97
N SER A 35 -3.91 11.40 25.26
CA SER A 35 -4.23 9.98 25.43
C SER A 35 -5.52 9.72 24.66
N LEU A 36 -5.68 8.50 24.16
CA LEU A 36 -6.94 8.14 23.53
C LEU A 36 -8.06 8.18 24.60
N PRO A 37 -9.17 8.89 24.34
CA PRO A 37 -10.37 8.74 25.15
C PRO A 37 -10.86 7.28 25.12
N GLY A 38 -11.34 6.75 26.25
CA GLY A 38 -11.70 5.34 26.36
C GLY A 38 -12.76 4.92 25.32
N ASN A 39 -13.77 5.74 25.09
CA ASN A 39 -14.77 5.49 24.06
C ASN A 39 -14.20 5.46 22.64
N LEU A 40 -13.22 6.31 22.33
CA LEU A 40 -12.57 6.29 21.01
C LEU A 40 -11.74 5.03 20.81
N ALA A 41 -10.99 4.62 21.85
CA ALA A 41 -10.19 3.40 21.79
C ALA A 41 -11.07 2.14 21.63
N GLU A 42 -12.21 2.07 22.30
CA GLU A 42 -13.19 0.98 22.20
C GLU A 42 -13.80 0.93 20.79
N GLU A 43 -14.33 2.05 20.30
CA GLU A 43 -14.91 2.14 18.94
C GLU A 43 -13.89 1.85 17.83
N SER A 44 -12.60 2.20 18.05
CA SER A 44 -11.53 1.88 17.10
C SER A 44 -11.18 0.39 17.14
N ALA A 45 -11.20 -0.22 18.31
CA ALA A 45 -10.97 -1.66 18.48
C ALA A 45 -12.08 -2.47 17.79
N ASP A 46 -13.35 -2.10 17.98
CA ASP A 46 -14.50 -2.73 17.31
C ASP A 46 -14.38 -2.62 15.78
N LEU A 47 -13.97 -1.45 15.27
CA LEU A 47 -13.77 -1.25 13.84
C LEU A 47 -12.58 -2.06 13.30
N ALA A 48 -11.51 -2.21 14.08
CA ALA A 48 -10.36 -3.03 13.71
C ALA A 48 -10.73 -4.53 13.65
N GLU A 49 -11.56 -5.01 14.60
CA GLU A 49 -12.11 -6.37 14.58
C GLU A 49 -12.95 -6.59 13.32
N ARG A 50 -13.91 -5.69 13.05
CA ARG A 50 -14.76 -5.75 11.86
C ARG A 50 -13.92 -5.71 10.57
N ALA A 51 -12.90 -4.87 10.48
CA ALA A 51 -12.04 -4.80 9.30
C ALA A 51 -11.27 -6.12 9.06
N ALA A 52 -10.89 -6.81 10.13
CA ALA A 52 -10.29 -8.14 10.04
C ALA A 52 -11.33 -9.22 9.66
N GLU A 53 -12.56 -9.18 10.22
CA GLU A 53 -13.65 -10.09 9.84
C GLU A 53 -13.93 -10.02 8.33
N GLU A 54 -13.98 -8.81 7.76
CA GLU A 54 -14.24 -8.60 6.34
C GLU A 54 -13.02 -8.87 5.44
N GLY A 55 -11.80 -8.85 5.99
CA GLY A 55 -10.55 -9.02 5.23
C GLY A 55 -10.00 -10.45 5.22
N ILE A 56 -10.23 -11.26 6.25
CA ILE A 56 -9.75 -12.64 6.33
C ILE A 56 -10.31 -13.45 5.16
N VAL A 57 -9.41 -14.17 4.45
CA VAL A 57 -9.75 -14.93 3.25
C VAL A 57 -9.75 -16.42 3.53
N LEU A 58 -10.84 -17.09 3.21
CA LEU A 58 -10.94 -18.55 3.21
C LEU A 58 -10.40 -19.08 1.88
N LEU A 59 -9.26 -19.78 1.93
CA LEU A 59 -8.56 -20.31 0.77
C LEU A 59 -9.02 -21.71 0.38
N LYS A 60 -9.33 -22.53 1.39
CA LYS A 60 -9.73 -23.94 1.21
C LYS A 60 -10.74 -24.33 2.27
N ASN A 61 -11.77 -25.09 1.89
CA ASN A 61 -12.77 -25.62 2.83
C ASN A 61 -13.40 -26.90 2.28
N GLN A 62 -12.68 -28.01 2.40
CA GLN A 62 -13.14 -29.33 1.91
C GLN A 62 -14.31 -29.81 2.77
N GLU A 63 -15.31 -30.40 2.11
CA GLU A 63 -16.49 -30.99 2.75
C GLU A 63 -17.20 -30.07 3.78
N ASN A 64 -17.01 -28.75 3.68
CA ASN A 64 -17.48 -27.76 4.65
C ASN A 64 -16.97 -28.04 6.08
N THR A 65 -15.68 -28.32 6.20
CA THR A 65 -14.99 -28.51 7.50
C THR A 65 -15.16 -27.30 8.42
N LEU A 66 -15.07 -26.10 7.85
CA LEU A 66 -15.42 -24.85 8.52
C LEU A 66 -16.87 -24.42 8.20
N PRO A 67 -17.61 -23.85 9.15
CA PRO A 67 -17.23 -23.53 10.53
C PRO A 67 -17.15 -24.80 11.40
N LEU A 68 -16.31 -24.73 12.46
CA LEU A 68 -16.12 -25.85 13.36
C LEU A 68 -17.38 -26.11 14.22
N THR A 69 -17.80 -27.35 14.25
CA THR A 69 -18.89 -27.82 15.13
C THR A 69 -18.40 -28.34 16.46
N HIS A 70 -17.12 -28.70 16.55
CA HIS A 70 -16.45 -29.14 17.75
C HIS A 70 -15.50 -28.05 18.25
N LEU A 71 -15.63 -27.69 19.52
CA LEU A 71 -14.89 -26.57 20.11
C LEU A 71 -13.57 -26.97 20.79
N GLN A 72 -13.22 -28.28 20.81
CA GLN A 72 -11.91 -28.72 21.27
C GLN A 72 -10.93 -28.75 20.12
N ILE A 73 -9.81 -28.00 20.24
CA ILE A 73 -8.80 -27.85 19.20
C ILE A 73 -7.39 -27.90 19.75
N ASN A 74 -6.46 -28.29 18.90
CA ASN A 74 -5.03 -28.16 19.13
C ASN A 74 -4.50 -26.99 18.31
N LEU A 75 -3.80 -26.06 18.96
CA LEU A 75 -3.03 -25.02 18.28
C LEU A 75 -1.59 -25.48 18.13
N LEU A 76 -1.08 -25.50 16.92
CA LEU A 76 0.25 -25.95 16.54
C LEU A 76 0.98 -24.83 15.79
N GLY A 77 2.29 -24.86 15.82
CA GLY A 77 3.17 -23.89 15.19
C GLY A 77 3.59 -22.75 16.11
N ALA A 78 4.82 -22.30 16.00
CA ALA A 78 5.39 -21.24 16.82
C ALA A 78 4.62 -19.91 16.71
N ALA A 79 4.00 -19.64 15.56
CA ALA A 79 3.18 -18.46 15.34
C ALA A 79 1.83 -18.52 16.10
N SER A 80 1.39 -19.69 16.57
CA SER A 80 0.21 -19.79 17.46
C SER A 80 0.44 -19.16 18.83
N ASP A 81 1.68 -19.15 19.30
CA ASP A 81 2.11 -18.55 20.56
C ASP A 81 2.67 -17.13 20.38
N ARG A 82 3.33 -16.87 19.25
CA ARG A 82 3.92 -15.56 18.92
C ARG A 82 3.49 -15.10 17.53
N PRO A 83 2.22 -14.73 17.37
CA PRO A 83 1.71 -14.29 16.08
C PRO A 83 2.20 -12.90 15.70
N PHE A 84 2.06 -12.58 14.40
CA PHE A 84 2.34 -11.27 13.84
C PHE A 84 1.03 -10.48 13.70
N TYR A 85 0.92 -9.37 14.44
CA TYR A 85 -0.28 -8.52 14.45
C TYR A 85 -0.26 -7.43 13.39
N GLY A 86 0.92 -7.03 12.94
CA GLY A 86 1.17 -5.91 12.04
C GLY A 86 1.96 -4.78 12.71
N GLY A 87 2.49 -3.91 11.85
CA GLY A 87 3.44 -2.88 12.27
C GLY A 87 4.81 -3.47 12.64
N ALA A 88 5.87 -2.70 12.43
CA ALA A 88 7.24 -3.16 12.68
C ALA A 88 7.49 -3.58 14.14
N ASP A 89 6.76 -2.94 15.08
CA ASP A 89 6.82 -3.21 16.52
C ASP A 89 5.44 -3.09 17.14
N ARG A 90 4.94 -4.18 17.70
CA ARG A 90 3.69 -4.18 18.48
C ARG A 90 3.80 -3.44 19.82
N ASP A 91 5.00 -2.99 20.19
CA ASP A 91 5.24 -2.35 21.49
C ASP A 91 4.40 -1.07 21.63
N GLY A 92 3.56 -1.06 22.65
CA GLY A 92 2.65 0.03 22.94
C GLY A 92 1.23 -0.13 22.37
N PHE A 93 0.98 -1.09 21.46
CA PHE A 93 -0.37 -1.40 20.98
C PHE A 93 -1.06 -2.46 21.84
N SER A 94 -2.39 -2.36 21.93
CA SER A 94 -3.23 -3.37 22.60
C SER A 94 -3.57 -4.48 21.61
N CYS A 95 -3.17 -5.72 21.91
CA CYS A 95 -3.40 -6.87 21.06
C CYS A 95 -4.02 -8.02 21.86
N VAL A 96 -4.98 -8.71 21.27
CA VAL A 96 -5.62 -9.91 21.81
C VAL A 96 -4.91 -11.14 21.28
N SER A 97 -4.51 -12.06 22.16
CA SER A 97 -3.82 -13.28 21.75
C SER A 97 -4.77 -14.29 21.07
N PRO A 98 -4.26 -15.22 20.24
CA PRO A 98 -5.07 -16.29 19.67
C PRO A 98 -5.81 -17.11 20.72
N GLU A 99 -5.13 -17.47 21.81
CA GLU A 99 -5.70 -18.25 22.91
C GLU A 99 -6.84 -17.50 23.62
N GLU A 100 -6.68 -16.18 23.86
CA GLU A 100 -7.69 -15.34 24.48
C GLU A 100 -8.92 -15.20 23.57
N ALA A 101 -8.73 -14.87 22.29
CA ALA A 101 -9.80 -14.74 21.32
C ALA A 101 -10.61 -16.04 21.15
N LEU A 102 -9.94 -17.17 21.02
CA LEU A 102 -10.62 -18.46 20.91
C LEU A 102 -11.42 -18.83 22.15
N LYS A 103 -10.94 -18.50 23.36
CA LYS A 103 -11.70 -18.70 24.59
C LYS A 103 -12.95 -17.83 24.68
N GLU A 104 -12.91 -16.61 24.15
CA GLU A 104 -14.09 -15.74 24.07
C GLU A 104 -15.20 -16.39 23.22
N GLU A 105 -14.85 -17.15 22.18
CA GLU A 105 -15.77 -17.96 21.36
C GLU A 105 -16.01 -19.37 21.91
N ASN A 106 -15.67 -19.62 23.17
CA ASN A 106 -15.84 -20.90 23.90
C ASN A 106 -15.01 -22.08 23.38
N PHE A 107 -13.96 -21.85 22.63
CA PHE A 107 -13.04 -22.91 22.27
C PHE A 107 -12.25 -23.41 23.47
N LEU A 108 -12.07 -24.71 23.52
CA LEU A 108 -11.23 -25.40 24.49
C LEU A 108 -9.90 -25.75 23.83
N ILE A 109 -8.84 -25.14 24.32
CA ILE A 109 -7.50 -25.25 23.73
C ILE A 109 -6.68 -26.22 24.56
N ASN A 110 -5.90 -27.05 23.89
CA ASN A 110 -4.97 -27.99 24.51
C ASN A 110 -3.85 -27.23 25.23
N ARG A 111 -3.91 -27.21 26.56
CA ARG A 111 -2.94 -26.47 27.40
C ARG A 111 -1.57 -27.13 27.46
N GLU A 112 -1.47 -28.43 27.19
CA GLU A 112 -0.18 -29.12 27.13
C GLU A 112 0.64 -28.60 25.94
N LEU A 113 0.00 -28.43 24.75
CA LEU A 113 0.63 -27.84 23.58
C LEU A 113 0.96 -26.36 23.78
N SER A 114 0.01 -25.53 24.23
CA SER A 114 0.29 -24.12 24.47
C SER A 114 1.46 -23.94 25.45
N GLY A 115 1.47 -24.72 26.54
CA GLY A 115 2.57 -24.69 27.51
C GLY A 115 3.89 -25.20 26.94
N PHE A 116 3.86 -26.12 25.98
CA PHE A 116 5.06 -26.58 25.27
C PHE A 116 5.67 -25.46 24.45
N TYR A 117 4.88 -24.77 23.61
CA TYR A 117 5.36 -23.66 22.79
C TYR A 117 5.84 -22.49 23.64
N GLU A 118 5.11 -22.11 24.68
CA GLU A 118 5.51 -21.04 25.60
C GLU A 118 6.85 -21.33 26.28
N LYS A 119 7.08 -22.57 26.71
CA LYS A 119 8.29 -22.97 27.45
C LYS A 119 9.52 -23.10 26.54
N ASN A 120 9.32 -23.51 25.28
CA ASN A 120 10.41 -23.84 24.38
C ASN A 120 10.60 -22.77 23.29
N ARG A 121 10.16 -21.55 23.53
CA ARG A 121 10.36 -20.42 22.63
C ARG A 121 11.82 -20.30 22.24
N ILE A 122 12.09 -20.37 20.94
CA ILE A 122 13.41 -20.07 20.40
C ILE A 122 13.61 -18.55 20.48
N ALA A 123 14.68 -18.12 21.13
CA ALA A 123 14.99 -16.70 21.24
C ALA A 123 15.51 -16.16 19.88
N PRO A 124 15.10 -14.95 19.49
CA PRO A 124 15.69 -14.28 18.35
C PRO A 124 17.21 -14.24 18.46
N ALA A 125 17.92 -14.60 17.39
CA ALA A 125 19.34 -14.32 17.30
C ALA A 125 19.49 -12.79 17.29
N GLY A 126 20.44 -12.26 18.09
CA GLY A 126 20.68 -10.83 18.14
C GLY A 126 21.06 -10.33 16.74
N THR A 127 20.15 -9.60 16.12
CA THR A 127 20.43 -8.89 14.86
C THR A 127 21.23 -7.62 15.14
N ALA A 128 21.95 -7.12 14.16
CA ALA A 128 22.60 -5.82 14.26
C ALA A 128 21.55 -4.74 14.53
N GLU A 129 21.92 -3.66 15.24
CA GLU A 129 20.99 -2.57 15.54
C GLU A 129 20.39 -2.01 14.25
N GLY A 130 19.05 -2.01 14.15
CA GLY A 130 18.31 -1.56 12.98
C GLY A 130 18.07 -2.62 11.90
N GLN A 131 18.50 -3.86 12.09
CA GLN A 131 18.23 -4.94 11.15
C GLN A 131 16.96 -5.71 11.53
N THR A 132 16.07 -5.95 10.56
CA THR A 132 14.88 -6.79 10.76
C THR A 132 15.29 -8.24 10.97
N ASP A 133 14.69 -8.89 11.95
CA ASP A 133 14.91 -10.31 12.23
C ASP A 133 13.94 -11.16 11.41
N PHE A 134 14.47 -11.92 10.46
CA PHE A 134 13.74 -12.85 9.59
C PHE A 134 13.81 -14.32 10.07
N GLY A 135 14.25 -14.57 11.29
CA GLY A 135 14.29 -15.94 11.80
C GLY A 135 12.92 -16.61 11.78
N ASN A 136 12.91 -17.90 11.41
CA ASN A 136 11.78 -18.78 11.60
C ASN A 136 11.98 -19.53 12.93
N TYR A 137 10.99 -19.47 13.79
CA TYR A 137 11.09 -19.96 15.15
C TYR A 137 10.28 -21.23 15.40
N GLU A 138 9.95 -21.98 14.31
CA GLU A 138 9.31 -23.28 14.46
C GLU A 138 10.27 -24.27 15.15
N ILE A 139 9.73 -24.98 16.14
CA ILE A 139 10.49 -25.91 16.97
C ILE A 139 10.74 -27.19 16.17
N PRO A 140 12.00 -27.63 16.03
CA PRO A 140 12.29 -28.89 15.37
C PRO A 140 11.52 -30.06 15.97
N GLN A 141 10.93 -30.91 15.15
CA GLN A 141 10.13 -32.05 15.63
C GLN A 141 10.93 -32.99 16.55
N ALA A 142 12.24 -33.06 16.38
CA ALA A 142 13.11 -33.84 17.25
C ALA A 142 13.15 -33.35 18.72
N ASP A 143 12.75 -32.08 18.94
CA ASP A 143 12.72 -31.47 20.28
C ASP A 143 11.32 -31.60 20.95
N TYR A 144 10.37 -32.20 20.26
CA TYR A 144 9.06 -32.51 20.84
C TYR A 144 9.20 -33.68 21.80
N PRO A 145 8.60 -33.61 23.02
CA PRO A 145 8.54 -34.73 23.93
C PRO A 145 7.86 -35.94 23.29
N ASP A 146 8.41 -37.11 23.60
CA ASP A 146 7.80 -38.35 23.12
C ASP A 146 6.30 -38.43 23.50
N GLY A 147 5.45 -38.67 22.50
CA GLY A 147 4.02 -38.82 22.67
C GLY A 147 3.23 -37.51 22.82
N LEU A 148 3.85 -36.32 22.70
CA LEU A 148 3.14 -35.05 22.82
C LEU A 148 2.04 -34.93 21.75
N LEU A 149 2.35 -35.22 20.48
CA LEU A 149 1.37 -35.13 19.40
C LEU A 149 0.29 -36.24 19.49
N ASP A 150 0.64 -37.40 20.03
CA ASP A 150 -0.35 -38.47 20.30
C ASP A 150 -1.30 -38.09 21.42
N SER A 151 -0.77 -37.47 22.51
CA SER A 151 -1.59 -36.87 23.59
C SER A 151 -2.48 -35.75 23.06
N ALA A 152 -1.97 -34.90 22.13
CA ALA A 152 -2.73 -33.85 21.51
C ALA A 152 -3.88 -34.42 20.66
N ARG A 153 -3.63 -35.47 19.89
CA ARG A 153 -4.66 -36.14 19.11
C ARG A 153 -5.73 -36.78 20.00
N ASP A 154 -5.34 -37.38 21.15
CA ASP A 154 -6.30 -37.93 22.11
C ASP A 154 -7.13 -36.84 22.79
N TYR A 155 -6.61 -35.62 22.91
CA TYR A 155 -7.35 -34.46 23.42
C TYR A 155 -8.41 -33.97 22.40
N ALA A 156 -8.04 -33.79 21.14
CA ALA A 156 -8.93 -33.36 20.04
C ALA A 156 -8.38 -33.85 18.70
N ASP A 157 -9.27 -34.32 17.81
CA ASP A 157 -8.91 -34.77 16.46
C ASP A 157 -8.84 -33.61 15.42
N ILE A 158 -8.72 -32.37 15.92
CA ILE A 158 -8.60 -31.13 15.12
C ILE A 158 -7.26 -30.46 15.43
N ALA A 159 -6.46 -30.24 14.39
CA ALA A 159 -5.21 -29.52 14.44
C ALA A 159 -5.32 -28.20 13.66
N CYS A 160 -5.09 -27.06 14.31
CA CYS A 160 -4.96 -25.75 13.69
C CYS A 160 -3.48 -25.34 13.68
N LEU A 161 -2.85 -25.38 12.51
CA LEU A 161 -1.45 -25.03 12.32
C LEU A 161 -1.36 -23.55 11.93
N VAL A 162 -0.56 -22.78 12.65
CA VAL A 162 -0.34 -21.35 12.35
C VAL A 162 1.08 -21.16 11.83
N PHE A 163 1.20 -20.82 10.55
CA PHE A 163 2.46 -20.44 9.92
C PHE A 163 2.53 -18.93 9.78
N GLY A 164 3.60 -18.33 10.26
CA GLY A 164 3.74 -16.89 10.33
C GLY A 164 4.96 -16.37 9.60
N ARG A 165 4.80 -15.19 8.96
CA ARG A 165 5.89 -14.41 8.40
C ARG A 165 5.76 -12.98 8.88
N ARG A 166 6.91 -12.38 9.20
CA ARG A 166 6.98 -10.99 9.64
C ARG A 166 7.09 -10.05 8.44
N ASP A 167 6.53 -8.84 8.56
CA ASP A 167 6.80 -7.77 7.61
C ASP A 167 8.28 -7.38 7.61
N ALA A 168 8.79 -7.12 6.43
CA ALA A 168 10.18 -6.77 6.21
C ALA A 168 10.53 -5.34 6.61
N ALA A 169 9.55 -4.51 6.96
CA ALA A 169 9.76 -3.13 7.43
C ALA A 169 10.71 -2.28 6.56
N GLY A 170 10.62 -2.42 5.23
CA GLY A 170 11.46 -1.70 4.27
C GLY A 170 12.76 -2.43 3.86
N SER A 171 12.97 -3.67 4.30
CA SER A 171 14.08 -4.53 3.85
C SER A 171 13.57 -5.56 2.85
N HIS A 172 14.42 -6.11 1.98
CA HIS A 172 14.06 -7.28 1.17
C HIS A 172 13.92 -8.52 2.05
N TYR A 173 12.98 -9.39 1.69
CA TYR A 173 12.96 -10.73 2.24
C TYR A 173 14.20 -11.51 1.78
N PRO A 174 14.85 -12.28 2.68
CA PRO A 174 15.98 -13.10 2.31
C PRO A 174 15.64 -14.08 1.18
N ALA A 175 16.45 -14.07 0.13
CA ALA A 175 16.37 -15.05 -0.96
C ALA A 175 16.97 -16.41 -0.56
N ASP A 176 17.75 -16.44 0.53
CA ASP A 176 18.31 -17.62 1.14
C ASP A 176 18.31 -17.47 2.65
N MET A 177 17.74 -18.46 3.35
CA MET A 177 17.53 -18.43 4.79
C MET A 177 18.66 -19.08 5.58
N GLU A 178 19.73 -19.56 4.96
CA GLU A 178 20.84 -20.28 5.64
C GLU A 178 21.43 -19.49 6.82
N ALA A 179 21.54 -18.17 6.68
CA ALA A 179 22.10 -17.29 7.70
C ALA A 179 21.15 -16.96 8.86
N TRP A 180 19.88 -17.32 8.75
CA TRP A 180 18.84 -16.94 9.71
C TRP A 180 18.47 -18.08 10.63
N THR A 181 18.10 -17.75 11.88
CA THR A 181 17.67 -18.76 12.87
C THR A 181 16.47 -19.57 12.34
N GLY A 182 16.61 -20.89 12.30
CA GLY A 182 15.58 -21.82 11.83
C GLY A 182 15.29 -21.77 10.34
N GLY A 183 16.14 -21.09 9.56
CA GLY A 183 16.05 -21.04 8.11
C GLY A 183 16.87 -22.17 7.46
N ASP A 184 16.53 -22.51 6.25
CA ASP A 184 17.15 -23.56 5.45
C ASP A 184 17.94 -22.97 4.27
N ALA A 185 19.11 -23.57 3.97
CA ALA A 185 19.90 -23.22 2.82
C ALA A 185 19.12 -23.44 1.51
N GLY A 186 19.16 -22.45 0.61
CA GLY A 186 18.51 -22.52 -0.69
C GLY A 186 16.98 -22.36 -0.65
N ARG A 187 16.40 -21.97 0.50
CA ARG A 187 15.00 -21.57 0.61
C ARG A 187 14.88 -20.08 0.91
N HIS A 188 13.97 -19.41 0.26
CA HIS A 188 13.66 -18.01 0.57
C HIS A 188 12.63 -17.90 1.71
N TYR A 189 12.51 -16.69 2.28
CA TYR A 189 11.67 -16.43 3.48
C TYR A 189 10.19 -16.79 3.32
N LEU A 190 9.65 -16.74 2.12
CA LEU A 190 8.23 -16.99 1.85
C LEU A 190 7.92 -18.47 1.49
N GLN A 191 8.88 -19.38 1.66
CA GLN A 191 8.68 -20.84 1.61
C GLN A 191 8.44 -21.38 3.03
N LEU A 192 7.83 -22.56 3.12
CA LEU A 192 7.86 -23.31 4.38
C LEU A 192 9.30 -23.76 4.66
N THR A 193 9.72 -23.65 5.92
CA THR A 193 10.97 -24.25 6.37
C THR A 193 10.80 -25.76 6.56
N GLN A 194 11.91 -26.49 6.62
CA GLN A 194 11.87 -27.93 6.88
C GLN A 194 11.15 -28.27 8.20
N ASN A 195 11.30 -27.45 9.25
CA ASN A 195 10.61 -27.65 10.51
C ASN A 195 9.09 -27.47 10.38
N GLU A 196 8.65 -26.53 9.57
CA GLU A 196 7.22 -26.31 9.28
C GLU A 196 6.64 -27.44 8.42
N GLU A 197 7.38 -27.93 7.41
CA GLU A 197 6.98 -29.08 6.61
C GLU A 197 6.89 -30.36 7.46
N ASP A 198 7.86 -30.61 8.33
CA ASP A 198 7.85 -31.74 9.26
C ASP A 198 6.66 -31.67 10.21
N LEU A 199 6.30 -30.48 10.71
CA LEU A 199 5.14 -30.26 11.56
C LEU A 199 3.83 -30.51 10.79
N LEU A 200 3.73 -30.01 9.55
CA LEU A 200 2.57 -30.24 8.68
C LEU A 200 2.37 -31.74 8.40
N GLU A 201 3.42 -32.44 8.01
CA GLU A 201 3.39 -33.89 7.77
C GLU A 201 3.00 -34.63 9.04
N ALA A 202 3.55 -34.25 10.18
CA ALA A 202 3.20 -34.84 11.47
C ALA A 202 1.73 -34.63 11.83
N ALA A 203 1.17 -33.47 11.53
CA ALA A 203 -0.26 -33.18 11.71
C ALA A 203 -1.13 -33.99 10.75
N CYS A 204 -0.85 -33.92 9.45
CA CYS A 204 -1.58 -34.65 8.41
C CYS A 204 -1.60 -36.19 8.61
N SER A 205 -0.54 -36.72 9.25
CA SER A 205 -0.47 -38.17 9.54
C SER A 205 -1.20 -38.60 10.79
N ARG A 206 -1.62 -37.68 11.68
CA ARG A 206 -2.16 -37.98 13.02
C ARG A 206 -3.58 -37.53 13.26
N PHE A 207 -3.92 -36.32 12.77
CA PHE A 207 -5.22 -35.73 13.04
C PHE A 207 -6.20 -36.00 11.91
N GLY A 208 -7.47 -36.16 12.24
CA GLY A 208 -8.54 -36.36 11.27
C GLY A 208 -9.01 -35.06 10.62
N THR A 209 -8.69 -33.90 11.20
CA THR A 209 -8.98 -32.58 10.63
C THR A 209 -7.77 -31.67 10.80
N VAL A 210 -7.28 -31.16 9.66
CA VAL A 210 -6.11 -30.26 9.61
C VAL A 210 -6.52 -28.93 9.00
N ILE A 211 -6.34 -27.86 9.75
CA ILE A 211 -6.64 -26.49 9.34
C ILE A 211 -5.34 -25.69 9.35
N VAL A 212 -5.04 -25.03 8.23
CA VAL A 212 -3.86 -24.17 8.12
C VAL A 212 -4.27 -22.69 8.20
N ILE A 213 -3.58 -21.93 9.03
CA ILE A 213 -3.77 -20.49 9.20
C ILE A 213 -2.48 -19.79 8.80
N LEU A 214 -2.55 -18.98 7.77
CA LEU A 214 -1.42 -18.23 7.24
C LEU A 214 -1.44 -16.80 7.77
N ASN A 215 -0.55 -16.51 8.73
CA ASN A 215 -0.34 -15.20 9.33
C ASN A 215 0.84 -14.51 8.65
N THR A 216 0.63 -14.05 7.43
CA THR A 216 1.66 -13.47 6.56
C THR A 216 1.18 -12.18 5.89
N PRO A 217 2.01 -11.10 5.86
CA PRO A 217 1.62 -9.81 5.29
C PRO A 217 1.48 -9.83 3.77
N VAL A 218 2.12 -10.78 3.11
CA VAL A 218 2.16 -10.92 1.65
C VAL A 218 1.94 -12.38 1.25
N PRO A 219 1.66 -12.70 -0.02
CA PRO A 219 1.63 -14.08 -0.50
C PRO A 219 2.92 -14.84 -0.17
N MET A 220 2.77 -16.09 0.20
CA MET A 220 3.86 -17.06 0.26
C MET A 220 3.62 -18.18 -0.75
N GLU A 221 4.61 -19.01 -1.01
CA GLU A 221 4.40 -20.19 -1.86
C GLU A 221 3.32 -21.09 -1.27
N ALA A 222 2.36 -21.48 -2.10
CA ALA A 222 1.15 -22.09 -1.64
C ALA A 222 0.91 -23.50 -2.22
N ASP A 223 1.92 -24.12 -2.85
CA ASP A 223 1.77 -25.49 -3.43
C ASP A 223 1.38 -26.53 -2.38
N PHE A 224 1.90 -26.40 -1.15
CA PHE A 224 1.58 -27.32 -0.06
C PHE A 224 0.09 -27.36 0.31
N LEU A 225 -0.69 -26.30 0.01
CA LEU A 225 -2.14 -26.29 0.23
C LEU A 225 -2.92 -27.18 -0.75
N SER A 226 -2.24 -27.70 -1.79
CA SER A 226 -2.82 -28.70 -2.69
C SER A 226 -2.96 -30.08 -2.06
N ASP A 227 -2.32 -30.36 -0.92
CA ASP A 227 -2.42 -31.62 -0.20
C ASP A 227 -3.87 -31.85 0.27
N ASP A 228 -4.49 -32.94 -0.18
CA ASP A 228 -5.88 -33.30 0.14
C ASP A 228 -6.09 -33.61 1.64
N ARG A 229 -5.03 -33.80 2.43
CA ARG A 229 -5.09 -34.02 3.88
C ARG A 229 -5.26 -32.72 4.66
N ILE A 230 -5.14 -31.56 4.00
CA ILE A 230 -5.47 -30.26 4.57
C ILE A 230 -6.93 -29.98 4.28
N ASP A 231 -7.78 -29.97 5.30
CA ASP A 231 -9.23 -29.83 5.13
C ASP A 231 -9.66 -28.38 4.92
N ALA A 232 -8.98 -27.42 5.57
CA ALA A 232 -9.26 -26.00 5.40
C ALA A 232 -8.00 -25.15 5.51
N ALA A 233 -8.03 -23.99 4.84
CA ALA A 233 -6.96 -23.00 4.94
C ALA A 233 -7.51 -21.57 4.94
N LEU A 234 -6.94 -20.70 5.80
CA LEU A 234 -7.28 -19.29 5.88
C LEU A 234 -6.01 -18.45 5.77
N TRP A 235 -6.10 -17.34 5.05
CA TRP A 235 -5.12 -16.25 5.13
C TRP A 235 -5.68 -15.13 5.99
N ILE A 236 -4.92 -14.76 7.02
CA ILE A 236 -5.33 -13.73 7.98
C ILE A 236 -4.48 -12.46 7.90
N GLY A 237 -3.53 -12.40 6.97
CA GLY A 237 -2.64 -11.26 6.85
C GLY A 237 -1.86 -10.98 8.12
N GLU A 238 -1.60 -9.70 8.38
CA GLU A 238 -1.31 -9.15 9.70
C GLU A 238 -2.62 -8.53 10.22
N PRO A 239 -3.33 -9.20 11.14
CA PRO A 239 -4.76 -8.95 11.33
C PRO A 239 -5.07 -7.79 12.29
N GLY A 240 -4.04 -7.03 12.73
CA GLY A 240 -4.23 -5.96 13.71
C GLY A 240 -4.44 -6.46 15.14
N GLY A 241 -4.60 -5.51 16.06
CA GLY A 241 -4.68 -5.82 17.49
C GLY A 241 -5.89 -6.68 17.89
N GLN A 242 -6.96 -6.66 17.12
CA GLN A 242 -8.22 -7.38 17.38
C GLN A 242 -8.45 -8.55 16.41
N GLY A 243 -7.58 -8.77 15.42
CA GLY A 243 -7.86 -9.67 14.31
C GLY A 243 -7.98 -11.16 14.70
N PHE A 244 -7.40 -11.58 15.82
CA PHE A 244 -7.61 -12.95 16.29
C PHE A 244 -9.03 -13.19 16.84
N ARG A 245 -9.76 -12.12 17.27
CA ARG A 245 -11.20 -12.22 17.53
C ARG A 245 -11.98 -12.48 16.25
N ALA A 246 -11.64 -11.78 15.18
CA ALA A 246 -12.21 -12.03 13.85
C ALA A 246 -11.98 -13.47 13.39
N LEU A 247 -10.75 -13.98 13.51
CA LEU A 247 -10.44 -15.38 13.20
C LEU A 247 -11.28 -16.35 14.04
N ALA A 248 -11.35 -16.13 15.36
CA ALA A 248 -12.14 -17.00 16.24
C ALA A 248 -13.63 -16.98 15.89
N ALA A 249 -14.19 -15.81 15.54
CA ALA A 249 -15.57 -15.67 15.09
C ALA A 249 -15.85 -16.43 13.76
N ILE A 250 -14.89 -16.39 12.83
CA ILE A 250 -14.97 -17.16 11.58
C ILE A 250 -14.91 -18.66 11.87
N LEU A 251 -13.95 -19.14 12.67
CA LEU A 251 -13.84 -20.56 13.01
C LEU A 251 -15.09 -21.07 13.72
N ALA A 252 -15.73 -20.24 14.55
CA ALA A 252 -16.97 -20.57 15.25
C ALA A 252 -18.24 -20.45 14.38
N GLY A 253 -18.14 -19.91 13.15
CA GLY A 253 -19.28 -19.69 12.25
C GLY A 253 -20.18 -18.52 12.63
N ARG A 254 -19.73 -17.65 13.52
CA ARG A 254 -20.44 -16.41 13.88
C ARG A 254 -20.39 -15.41 12.73
N VAL A 255 -19.30 -15.41 11.98
CA VAL A 255 -19.04 -14.60 10.79
C VAL A 255 -18.71 -15.54 9.62
N SER A 256 -19.32 -15.29 8.46
CA SER A 256 -18.95 -15.96 7.22
C SER A 256 -17.77 -15.24 6.58
N PRO A 257 -16.70 -15.93 6.15
CA PRO A 257 -15.61 -15.29 5.41
C PRO A 257 -16.11 -14.62 4.16
N GLU A 258 -15.60 -13.42 3.87
CA GLU A 258 -16.01 -12.61 2.73
C GLU A 258 -14.83 -11.85 2.07
N GLY A 259 -13.63 -12.05 2.57
CA GLY A 259 -12.42 -11.45 2.04
C GLY A 259 -12.04 -12.00 0.66
N LYS A 260 -11.41 -11.15 -0.16
CA LYS A 260 -10.93 -11.46 -1.51
C LYS A 260 -9.44 -11.14 -1.62
N LEU A 261 -8.62 -12.09 -2.06
CA LEU A 261 -7.18 -11.91 -2.17
C LEU A 261 -6.82 -10.63 -2.94
N PRO A 262 -5.95 -9.77 -2.37
CA PRO A 262 -5.49 -8.57 -3.04
C PRO A 262 -4.30 -8.81 -3.97
N ASP A 263 -3.80 -10.04 -4.00
CA ASP A 263 -2.64 -10.46 -4.78
C ASP A 263 -2.84 -11.89 -5.31
N THR A 264 -2.15 -12.21 -6.39
CA THR A 264 -2.04 -13.57 -6.91
C THR A 264 -1.12 -14.40 -6.02
N TRP A 265 -1.54 -15.58 -5.65
CA TRP A 265 -0.74 -16.55 -4.92
C TRP A 265 -0.21 -17.61 -5.87
N VAL A 266 1.09 -17.74 -5.93
CA VAL A 266 1.76 -18.71 -6.80
C VAL A 266 2.13 -19.97 -6.04
N ARG A 267 2.35 -21.04 -6.80
CA ARG A 267 2.85 -22.30 -6.24
C ARG A 267 4.33 -22.22 -5.94
N ASP A 268 5.07 -21.53 -6.81
CA ASP A 268 6.51 -21.35 -6.78
C ASP A 268 6.84 -19.93 -7.23
N MET A 269 7.66 -19.20 -6.47
CA MET A 269 8.03 -17.82 -6.78
C MET A 269 8.89 -17.70 -8.04
N ASP A 270 9.52 -18.77 -8.49
CA ASP A 270 10.31 -18.78 -9.74
C ASP A 270 9.45 -18.54 -10.99
N CYS A 271 8.11 -18.72 -10.89
CA CYS A 271 7.20 -18.43 -12.00
C CYS A 271 6.80 -16.95 -12.13
N LEU A 272 7.19 -16.10 -11.17
CA LEU A 272 6.88 -14.67 -11.22
C LEU A 272 7.65 -13.98 -12.35
N PRO A 273 7.00 -13.06 -13.08
CA PRO A 273 7.69 -12.26 -14.07
C PRO A 273 8.59 -11.21 -13.38
N GLY A 274 9.74 -10.94 -13.98
CA GLY A 274 10.63 -9.87 -13.53
C GLY A 274 11.35 -10.21 -12.21
N GLN A 275 12.62 -10.50 -12.29
CA GLN A 275 13.44 -10.76 -11.12
C GLN A 275 14.19 -9.50 -10.70
N VAL A 276 14.28 -9.30 -9.39
CA VAL A 276 15.18 -8.29 -8.81
C VAL A 276 16.59 -8.84 -8.85
N SER A 277 17.51 -8.16 -9.51
CA SER A 277 18.92 -8.54 -9.51
C SER A 277 19.71 -7.63 -8.58
N SER A 278 20.50 -8.23 -7.68
CA SER A 278 21.52 -7.50 -6.95
C SER A 278 22.79 -7.48 -7.81
N VAL A 279 23.29 -6.31 -8.12
CA VAL A 279 24.61 -6.17 -8.77
C VAL A 279 25.61 -5.79 -7.69
N PRO A 280 26.64 -6.61 -7.44
CA PRO A 280 27.72 -6.21 -6.56
C PRO A 280 28.47 -5.05 -7.20
N GLU A 281 28.51 -3.91 -6.56
CA GLU A 281 29.38 -2.81 -6.98
C GLU A 281 30.81 -3.10 -6.50
N GLY A 282 31.77 -2.99 -7.43
CA GLY A 282 33.18 -3.30 -7.17
C GLY A 282 33.76 -2.58 -5.96
N ASP A 283 34.81 -3.13 -5.43
CA ASP A 283 35.78 -2.76 -4.35
C ASP A 283 35.39 -1.86 -3.17
N GLU A 284 34.23 -1.20 -3.13
CA GLU A 284 33.85 -0.30 -2.02
C GLU A 284 32.78 -0.84 -1.06
N GLY A 285 32.31 -2.07 -1.23
CA GLY A 285 31.52 -2.82 -0.22
C GLY A 285 30.09 -2.33 0.03
N GLN A 286 29.47 -1.66 -0.91
CA GLN A 286 28.05 -1.37 -0.89
C GLN A 286 27.33 -2.13 -2.01
N ASP A 287 26.54 -3.12 -1.63
CA ASP A 287 25.65 -3.82 -2.56
C ASP A 287 24.51 -2.86 -2.95
N ARG A 288 24.45 -2.47 -4.22
CA ARG A 288 23.29 -1.77 -4.78
C ARG A 288 22.30 -2.80 -5.31
N THR A 289 21.04 -2.62 -4.97
CA THR A 289 19.95 -3.37 -5.59
C THR A 289 19.56 -2.69 -6.89
N PHE A 290 19.58 -3.47 -7.97
CA PHE A 290 19.16 -3.02 -9.29
C PHE A 290 17.85 -3.70 -9.64
N ASP A 291 16.83 -2.91 -9.86
CA ASP A 291 15.49 -3.39 -10.11
C ASP A 291 14.97 -2.85 -11.44
N ALA A 292 14.87 -3.72 -12.43
CA ALA A 292 14.39 -3.40 -13.77
C ALA A 292 13.01 -4.00 -14.01
N CYS A 293 12.03 -3.17 -14.31
CA CYS A 293 10.67 -3.60 -14.68
C CYS A 293 10.62 -4.16 -16.09
N THR A 294 11.26 -5.32 -16.31
CA THR A 294 11.25 -5.99 -17.62
C THR A 294 9.91 -6.62 -17.95
N GLU A 295 9.09 -6.92 -16.97
CA GLU A 295 7.69 -7.36 -17.16
C GLU A 295 6.78 -6.25 -17.69
N GLY A 296 7.19 -4.98 -17.64
CA GLY A 296 6.40 -3.84 -18.07
C GLY A 296 5.08 -3.74 -17.30
N ILE A 297 3.95 -3.75 -18.00
CA ILE A 297 2.61 -3.69 -17.39
C ILE A 297 2.09 -5.05 -16.89
N TYR A 298 2.87 -6.12 -17.12
CA TYR A 298 2.45 -7.49 -16.85
C TYR A 298 2.98 -7.97 -15.49
N SER A 299 2.51 -7.34 -14.41
CA SER A 299 2.77 -7.75 -13.02
C SER A 299 1.55 -8.44 -12.41
N GLY A 300 1.78 -9.35 -11.47
CA GLY A 300 0.73 -10.07 -10.77
C GLY A 300 -0.23 -10.82 -11.71
N TYR A 301 -1.54 -10.79 -11.42
CA TYR A 301 -2.55 -11.45 -12.27
C TYR A 301 -2.51 -10.98 -13.73
N ARG A 302 -2.12 -9.72 -13.99
CA ARG A 302 -2.03 -9.20 -15.37
C ARG A 302 -1.07 -10.00 -16.21
N TYR A 303 0.00 -10.54 -15.61
CA TYR A 303 0.90 -11.47 -16.29
C TYR A 303 0.24 -12.82 -16.54
N PHE A 304 -0.24 -13.49 -15.50
CA PHE A 304 -0.75 -14.85 -15.60
C PHE A 304 -1.96 -14.93 -16.53
N GLU A 305 -2.94 -14.02 -16.39
CA GLU A 305 -4.15 -14.00 -17.22
C GLU A 305 -3.87 -13.59 -18.69
N THR A 306 -2.75 -12.89 -18.95
CA THR A 306 -2.35 -12.55 -20.33
C THR A 306 -1.46 -13.61 -20.95
N ARG A 307 -0.59 -14.21 -20.15
CA ARG A 307 0.33 -15.28 -20.60
C ARG A 307 -0.42 -16.55 -20.92
N PHE A 308 -1.49 -16.85 -20.18
CA PHE A 308 -2.33 -18.03 -20.32
C PHE A 308 -3.81 -17.64 -20.58
N PRO A 309 -4.09 -16.87 -21.65
CA PRO A 309 -5.42 -16.37 -21.91
C PRO A 309 -6.34 -17.55 -22.27
N ASP A 310 -7.57 -17.51 -21.74
CA ASP A 310 -8.57 -18.53 -22.04
C ASP A 310 -8.07 -19.98 -21.81
N ALA A 311 -7.27 -20.20 -20.76
CA ALA A 311 -6.84 -21.51 -20.30
C ALA A 311 -8.07 -22.37 -19.92
N GLY A 312 -8.92 -22.65 -20.90
CA GLY A 312 -10.16 -23.39 -20.82
C GLY A 312 -10.10 -24.72 -21.58
N ALA A 313 -11.25 -25.33 -21.82
CA ALA A 313 -11.39 -26.65 -22.46
C ALA A 313 -10.75 -26.74 -23.87
N ASP A 314 -10.51 -25.61 -24.51
CA ASP A 314 -9.97 -25.55 -25.88
C ASP A 314 -8.41 -25.43 -25.91
N ASP A 315 -7.76 -25.14 -24.75
CA ASP A 315 -6.30 -25.12 -24.57
C ASP A 315 -5.88 -25.87 -23.29
N PRO A 316 -5.82 -27.21 -23.33
CA PRO A 316 -5.47 -27.98 -22.17
C PRO A 316 -4.02 -27.79 -21.69
N ASP A 317 -3.09 -27.46 -22.59
CA ASP A 317 -1.69 -27.21 -22.23
C ASP A 317 -1.54 -25.86 -21.48
N GLY A 318 -2.26 -24.84 -21.92
CA GLY A 318 -2.32 -23.54 -21.24
C GLY A 318 -3.00 -23.64 -19.87
N LEU A 319 -4.09 -24.43 -19.77
CA LEU A 319 -4.76 -24.67 -18.50
C LEU A 319 -3.83 -25.38 -17.48
N GLU A 320 -3.08 -26.40 -17.93
CA GLU A 320 -2.13 -27.09 -17.07
C GLU A 320 -1.00 -26.14 -16.62
N ALA A 321 -0.45 -25.34 -17.53
CA ALA A 321 0.61 -24.38 -17.21
C ALA A 321 0.14 -23.29 -16.23
N TYR A 322 -1.08 -22.79 -16.38
CA TYR A 322 -1.70 -21.88 -15.42
C TYR A 322 -1.83 -22.52 -14.03
N ALA A 323 -2.40 -23.73 -13.98
CA ALA A 323 -2.62 -24.47 -12.73
C ALA A 323 -1.30 -24.88 -12.04
N GLN A 324 -0.21 -25.04 -12.80
CA GLN A 324 1.13 -25.29 -12.24
C GLN A 324 1.77 -24.02 -11.68
N SER A 325 1.37 -22.83 -12.15
CA SER A 325 1.93 -21.56 -11.72
C SER A 325 1.11 -20.92 -10.59
N VAL A 326 -0.21 -20.84 -10.75
CA VAL A 326 -1.10 -20.12 -9.83
C VAL A 326 -1.79 -21.09 -8.88
N ALA A 327 -1.64 -20.85 -7.58
CA ALA A 327 -2.37 -21.58 -6.55
C ALA A 327 -3.76 -20.95 -6.29
N PHE A 328 -3.80 -19.61 -6.15
CA PHE A 328 -5.04 -18.85 -5.98
C PHE A 328 -4.96 -17.55 -6.79
N PRO A 329 -5.92 -17.30 -7.68
CA PRO A 329 -5.97 -16.08 -8.48
C PRO A 329 -6.19 -14.82 -7.61
N PHE A 330 -5.79 -13.66 -8.14
CA PHE A 330 -6.20 -12.36 -7.60
C PHE A 330 -7.74 -12.29 -7.50
N GLY A 331 -8.25 -11.80 -6.37
CA GLY A 331 -9.69 -11.69 -6.13
C GLY A 331 -10.36 -12.98 -5.65
N TYR A 332 -9.62 -14.08 -5.49
CA TYR A 332 -10.12 -15.33 -4.95
C TYR A 332 -10.49 -15.24 -3.48
N GLY A 333 -11.50 -15.98 -3.06
CA GLY A 333 -11.90 -16.14 -1.66
C GLY A 333 -13.24 -16.86 -1.55
N LEU A 334 -13.29 -17.85 -0.68
CA LEU A 334 -14.49 -18.67 -0.40
C LEU A 334 -15.35 -18.01 0.70
N SER A 335 -16.58 -18.50 0.80
CA SER A 335 -17.54 -18.11 1.85
C SER A 335 -18.24 -19.36 2.39
N TYR A 336 -18.91 -19.26 3.55
CA TYR A 336 -19.77 -20.32 4.08
C TYR A 336 -21.13 -20.38 3.37
N THR A 337 -21.42 -19.39 2.52
CA THR A 337 -22.62 -19.34 1.69
C THR A 337 -22.25 -19.23 0.21
N SER A 338 -23.21 -19.30 -0.67
CA SER A 338 -23.02 -19.17 -2.12
C SER A 338 -23.86 -18.05 -2.68
N PHE A 339 -23.38 -17.43 -3.76
CA PHE A 339 -24.06 -16.33 -4.42
C PHE A 339 -24.21 -16.58 -5.92
N GLU A 340 -25.37 -16.20 -6.46
CA GLU A 340 -25.56 -16.07 -7.90
C GLU A 340 -25.41 -14.59 -8.28
N ARG A 341 -24.61 -14.32 -9.32
CA ARG A 341 -24.30 -12.97 -9.79
C ARG A 341 -24.61 -12.84 -11.26
N LYS A 342 -25.18 -11.70 -11.68
CA LYS A 342 -25.50 -11.45 -13.08
C LYS A 342 -25.45 -9.97 -13.43
N ILE A 343 -24.82 -9.62 -14.56
CA ILE A 343 -24.91 -8.27 -15.12
C ILE A 343 -26.29 -8.07 -15.73
N THR A 344 -27.10 -7.21 -15.12
CA THR A 344 -28.44 -6.85 -15.61
C THR A 344 -28.40 -5.69 -16.61
N ASN A 345 -27.46 -4.75 -16.45
CA ASN A 345 -27.34 -3.58 -17.31
C ASN A 345 -25.89 -3.12 -17.46
N VAL A 346 -25.56 -2.56 -18.64
CA VAL A 346 -24.33 -1.79 -18.89
C VAL A 346 -24.69 -0.55 -19.67
N LEU A 347 -24.47 0.61 -19.09
CA LEU A 347 -24.78 1.91 -19.66
C LEU A 347 -23.51 2.75 -19.83
N ASN A 348 -23.28 3.23 -21.05
CA ASN A 348 -22.25 4.23 -21.30
C ASN A 348 -22.81 5.63 -21.03
N GLY A 349 -22.33 6.26 -19.97
CA GLY A 349 -22.70 7.62 -19.56
C GLY A 349 -21.81 8.73 -20.15
N GLY A 350 -20.89 8.38 -21.04
CA GLY A 350 -19.91 9.32 -21.62
C GLY A 350 -18.57 9.22 -20.90
N ASP A 351 -18.43 9.83 -19.76
CA ASP A 351 -17.20 9.84 -18.96
C ASP A 351 -17.12 8.65 -17.96
N THR A 352 -18.23 7.95 -17.80
CA THR A 352 -18.35 6.79 -16.90
C THR A 352 -19.14 5.68 -17.57
N ILE A 353 -18.86 4.45 -17.20
CA ILE A 353 -19.64 3.27 -17.55
C ILE A 353 -20.31 2.79 -16.26
N HIS A 354 -21.63 2.63 -16.30
CA HIS A 354 -22.41 2.12 -15.18
C HIS A 354 -22.75 0.65 -15.43
N VAL A 355 -22.35 -0.22 -14.51
CA VAL A 355 -22.63 -1.65 -14.56
C VAL A 355 -23.53 -1.99 -13.39
N THR A 356 -24.74 -2.50 -13.69
CA THR A 356 -25.67 -2.99 -12.66
C THR A 356 -25.52 -4.50 -12.53
N VAL A 357 -25.21 -4.96 -11.33
CA VAL A 357 -25.05 -6.38 -11.00
C VAL A 357 -26.14 -6.79 -10.02
N HIS A 358 -26.91 -7.80 -10.36
CA HIS A 358 -27.85 -8.45 -9.47
C HIS A 358 -27.14 -9.58 -8.73
N VAL A 359 -27.23 -9.59 -7.41
CA VAL A 359 -26.62 -10.60 -6.53
C VAL A 359 -27.67 -11.22 -5.66
N THR A 360 -27.73 -12.56 -5.59
CA THR A 360 -28.65 -13.33 -4.75
C THR A 360 -27.84 -14.27 -3.86
N ASN A 361 -28.10 -14.25 -2.54
CA ASN A 361 -27.58 -15.29 -1.64
C ASN A 361 -28.36 -16.59 -1.85
N THR A 362 -27.75 -17.55 -2.54
CA THR A 362 -28.34 -18.86 -2.86
C THR A 362 -28.00 -19.95 -1.86
N GLY A 363 -27.14 -19.63 -0.86
CA GLY A 363 -26.73 -20.58 0.15
C GLY A 363 -27.66 -20.62 1.36
N SER A 364 -27.17 -21.22 2.44
CA SER A 364 -27.96 -21.53 3.63
C SER A 364 -27.68 -20.63 4.83
N VAL A 365 -26.64 -19.77 4.76
CA VAL A 365 -26.27 -18.83 5.83
C VAL A 365 -26.17 -17.43 5.29
N GLN A 366 -26.25 -16.45 6.17
CA GLN A 366 -26.07 -15.06 5.80
C GLN A 366 -24.62 -14.78 5.38
N GLY A 367 -24.43 -13.85 4.48
CA GLY A 367 -23.11 -13.41 4.04
C GLY A 367 -23.17 -12.18 3.16
N ARG A 368 -22.00 -11.56 2.94
CA ARG A 368 -21.81 -10.49 1.97
C ARG A 368 -21.06 -11.03 0.77
N ASP A 369 -21.33 -10.44 -0.37
CA ASP A 369 -20.64 -10.79 -1.60
C ASP A 369 -19.94 -9.58 -2.21
N THR A 370 -18.88 -9.84 -2.95
CA THR A 370 -18.16 -8.83 -3.73
C THR A 370 -18.30 -9.12 -5.21
N ALA A 371 -18.99 -8.24 -5.93
CA ALA A 371 -19.02 -8.24 -7.37
C ALA A 371 -17.78 -7.54 -7.93
N GLN A 372 -16.96 -8.25 -8.72
CA GLN A 372 -15.74 -7.75 -9.33
C GLN A 372 -15.94 -7.62 -10.84
N ILE A 373 -15.78 -6.41 -11.36
CA ILE A 373 -15.89 -6.10 -12.79
C ILE A 373 -14.50 -5.95 -13.38
N TYR A 374 -14.20 -6.79 -14.35
CA TYR A 374 -12.98 -6.72 -15.15
C TYR A 374 -13.31 -6.25 -16.56
N VAL A 375 -12.32 -5.63 -17.19
CA VAL A 375 -12.44 -5.19 -18.58
C VAL A 375 -11.40 -5.88 -19.43
N ARG A 376 -11.87 -6.48 -20.53
CA ARG A 376 -11.04 -7.01 -21.62
C ARG A 376 -11.05 -6.02 -22.76
N ALA A 377 -9.94 -5.28 -22.93
CA ALA A 377 -9.79 -4.32 -24.00
C ALA A 377 -9.46 -5.00 -25.33
N PRO A 378 -9.82 -4.42 -26.48
CA PRO A 378 -9.36 -4.92 -27.77
C PRO A 378 -7.84 -4.79 -27.86
N TYR A 379 -7.16 -5.85 -28.28
CA TYR A 379 -5.72 -5.88 -28.51
C TYR A 379 -5.42 -6.29 -29.94
N LYS A 380 -4.43 -5.66 -30.52
CA LYS A 380 -3.89 -6.01 -31.83
C LYS A 380 -2.37 -5.83 -31.76
N GLU A 381 -1.63 -6.76 -32.36
CA GLU A 381 -0.19 -6.68 -32.48
C GLU A 381 0.24 -5.32 -33.06
N GLY A 382 1.21 -4.66 -32.44
CA GLY A 382 1.68 -3.31 -32.77
C GLY A 382 0.83 -2.16 -32.23
N SER A 383 -0.27 -2.45 -31.49
CA SER A 383 -0.93 -1.43 -30.65
C SER A 383 -0.26 -1.34 -29.27
N PRO A 384 -0.58 -0.32 -28.45
CA PRO A 384 -0.08 -0.25 -27.08
C PRO A 384 -0.34 -1.53 -26.30
N GLU A 385 0.59 -1.96 -25.46
CA GLU A 385 0.46 -3.17 -24.68
C GLU A 385 -0.72 -3.08 -23.70
N LYS A 386 -1.45 -4.20 -23.56
CA LYS A 386 -2.64 -4.31 -22.70
C LYS A 386 -2.72 -5.70 -22.08
N PRO A 387 -3.02 -5.82 -20.79
CA PRO A 387 -3.33 -7.12 -20.21
C PRO A 387 -4.63 -7.66 -20.81
N ASP A 388 -4.80 -9.00 -20.80
CA ASP A 388 -6.03 -9.62 -21.28
C ASP A 388 -7.24 -9.15 -20.48
N VAL A 389 -7.11 -9.15 -19.17
CA VAL A 389 -8.11 -8.61 -18.25
C VAL A 389 -7.46 -7.65 -17.26
N ARG A 390 -8.21 -6.61 -16.85
CA ARG A 390 -7.84 -5.72 -15.76
C ARG A 390 -9.05 -5.43 -14.90
N LEU A 391 -8.86 -5.37 -13.58
CA LEU A 391 -9.89 -4.91 -12.66
C LEU A 391 -10.29 -3.48 -13.04
N ALA A 392 -11.59 -3.23 -13.18
CA ALA A 392 -12.13 -1.93 -13.55
C ALA A 392 -13.06 -1.35 -12.48
N GLY A 393 -13.60 -2.19 -11.61
CA GLY A 393 -14.40 -1.77 -10.49
C GLY A 393 -14.90 -2.93 -9.65
N PHE A 394 -15.39 -2.63 -8.48
CA PHE A 394 -15.96 -3.60 -7.56
C PHE A 394 -17.02 -2.96 -6.68
N GLY A 395 -17.90 -3.79 -6.14
CA GLY A 395 -18.93 -3.38 -5.18
C GLY A 395 -19.25 -4.52 -4.24
N LYS A 396 -19.50 -4.21 -2.96
CA LYS A 396 -19.82 -5.18 -1.91
C LYS A 396 -21.28 -5.03 -1.51
N THR A 397 -21.99 -6.14 -1.33
CA THR A 397 -23.40 -6.14 -0.90
C THR A 397 -23.53 -5.78 0.59
N ALA A 398 -24.71 -5.40 0.99
CA ALA A 398 -25.13 -5.52 2.39
C ALA A 398 -25.07 -6.99 2.84
N LEU A 399 -25.28 -7.23 4.13
CA LEU A 399 -25.40 -8.59 4.67
C LEU A 399 -26.71 -9.22 4.20
N LEU A 400 -26.64 -10.17 3.26
CA LEU A 400 -27.79 -10.84 2.68
C LEU A 400 -28.14 -12.11 3.45
N GLN A 401 -29.43 -12.25 3.84
CA GLN A 401 -29.96 -13.50 4.37
C GLN A 401 -30.13 -14.54 3.24
N PRO A 402 -30.23 -15.84 3.54
CA PRO A 402 -30.56 -16.86 2.55
C PRO A 402 -31.77 -16.49 1.71
N GLY A 403 -31.61 -16.41 0.39
CA GLY A 403 -32.63 -16.01 -0.56
C GLY A 403 -32.85 -14.52 -0.72
N GLU A 404 -32.14 -13.66 0.01
CA GLU A 404 -32.15 -12.21 -0.23
C GLU A 404 -31.32 -11.84 -1.44
N GLU A 405 -31.68 -10.73 -2.07
CA GLU A 405 -31.05 -10.23 -3.28
C GLU A 405 -30.81 -8.71 -3.19
N GLU A 406 -29.79 -8.23 -3.92
CA GLU A 406 -29.45 -6.82 -4.02
C GLU A 406 -28.98 -6.49 -5.44
N GLU A 407 -29.29 -5.27 -5.89
CA GLU A 407 -28.70 -4.69 -7.10
C GLU A 407 -27.56 -3.74 -6.71
N LEU A 408 -26.35 -4.05 -7.18
CA LEU A 408 -25.18 -3.19 -7.04
C LEU A 408 -25.00 -2.36 -8.31
N GLU A 409 -24.80 -1.06 -8.16
CA GLU A 409 -24.39 -0.17 -9.22
C GLU A 409 -22.88 0.11 -9.09
N ILE A 410 -22.09 -0.40 -10.06
CA ILE A 410 -20.64 -0.24 -10.10
C ILE A 410 -20.32 0.77 -11.19
N THR A 411 -19.71 1.89 -10.83
CA THR A 411 -19.29 2.94 -11.75
C THR A 411 -17.83 2.74 -12.12
N LEU A 412 -17.57 2.69 -13.42
CA LEU A 412 -16.23 2.58 -13.98
C LEU A 412 -15.90 3.92 -14.65
N PRO A 413 -15.00 4.74 -14.10
CA PRO A 413 -14.51 5.92 -14.78
C PRO A 413 -13.81 5.54 -16.09
N LEU A 414 -14.14 6.25 -17.18
CA LEU A 414 -13.57 5.93 -18.50
C LEU A 414 -12.04 6.12 -18.50
N GLU A 415 -11.54 7.05 -17.69
CA GLU A 415 -10.12 7.29 -17.50
C GLU A 415 -9.37 6.10 -16.89
N ASP A 416 -10.02 5.22 -16.12
CA ASP A 416 -9.42 4.01 -15.56
C ASP A 416 -9.24 2.91 -16.63
N LEU A 417 -9.85 3.09 -17.81
CA LEU A 417 -9.72 2.18 -18.94
C LEU A 417 -8.69 2.64 -19.99
N LEU A 418 -8.06 3.79 -19.79
CA LEU A 418 -7.06 4.31 -20.70
C LEU A 418 -5.79 3.46 -20.69
N THR A 419 -5.07 3.52 -21.79
CA THR A 419 -3.76 2.91 -21.99
C THR A 419 -2.78 3.99 -22.41
N TRP A 420 -1.56 3.94 -21.92
CA TRP A 420 -0.50 4.85 -22.35
C TRP A 420 0.15 4.38 -23.64
N ASP A 421 0.04 5.18 -24.69
CA ASP A 421 0.64 4.92 -26.02
C ASP A 421 2.00 5.63 -26.12
N SER A 422 3.05 5.00 -25.57
CA SER A 422 4.40 5.58 -25.60
C SER A 422 4.94 5.80 -27.03
N ALA A 423 4.58 4.91 -27.96
CA ALA A 423 5.07 4.96 -29.32
C ALA A 423 4.23 5.86 -30.23
N GLY A 424 3.11 6.41 -29.74
CA GLY A 424 2.21 7.24 -30.56
C GLY A 424 1.55 6.47 -31.71
N THR A 425 1.31 5.18 -31.54
CA THR A 425 0.76 4.32 -32.62
C THR A 425 -0.68 4.67 -32.96
N VAL A 426 -1.43 5.21 -32.01
CA VAL A 426 -2.83 5.61 -32.14
C VAL A 426 -2.96 7.11 -32.43
N SER A 427 -2.21 7.91 -31.69
CA SER A 427 -2.33 9.39 -31.72
C SER A 427 -1.28 10.08 -32.56
N GLY A 428 -0.19 9.41 -32.96
CA GLY A 428 0.95 10.00 -33.63
C GLY A 428 1.99 10.63 -32.69
N GLN A 429 1.73 10.65 -31.40
CA GLN A 429 2.63 11.09 -30.31
C GLN A 429 2.29 10.35 -29.04
N ALA A 430 3.19 10.37 -28.04
CA ALA A 430 2.91 9.76 -26.74
C ALA A 430 1.67 10.40 -26.10
N ALA A 431 0.70 9.57 -25.70
CA ALA A 431 -0.55 10.07 -25.12
C ALA A 431 -1.33 8.96 -24.42
N TRP A 432 -2.25 9.35 -23.53
CA TRP A 432 -3.29 8.47 -23.04
C TRP A 432 -4.34 8.22 -24.13
N VAL A 433 -4.68 6.95 -24.38
CA VAL A 433 -5.63 6.57 -25.43
C VAL A 433 -6.66 5.56 -24.94
N LEU A 434 -7.86 5.64 -25.49
CA LEU A 434 -8.85 4.57 -25.47
C LEU A 434 -9.19 4.24 -26.92
N GLU A 435 -8.74 3.08 -27.38
CA GLU A 435 -8.95 2.68 -28.78
C GLU A 435 -10.40 2.28 -29.05
N LYS A 436 -10.87 2.59 -30.25
CA LYS A 436 -12.15 2.07 -30.72
C LYS A 436 -12.13 0.55 -30.79
N GLY A 437 -13.25 -0.05 -30.44
CA GLY A 437 -13.39 -1.51 -30.51
C GLY A 437 -14.50 -2.04 -29.65
N SER A 438 -14.47 -3.34 -29.46
CA SER A 438 -15.38 -4.05 -28.57
C SER A 438 -14.65 -4.39 -27.26
N TYR A 439 -15.15 -3.85 -26.17
CA TYR A 439 -14.66 -4.09 -24.81
C TYR A 439 -15.53 -5.14 -24.15
N GLY A 440 -14.93 -6.19 -23.62
CA GLY A 440 -15.62 -7.12 -22.73
C GLY A 440 -15.77 -6.52 -21.34
N ILE A 441 -17.00 -6.41 -20.87
CA ILE A 441 -17.30 -6.10 -19.47
C ILE A 441 -17.60 -7.43 -18.81
N LEU A 442 -16.70 -7.90 -17.96
CA LEU A 442 -16.70 -9.23 -17.38
C LEU A 442 -17.04 -9.13 -15.90
N LEU A 443 -18.04 -9.86 -15.47
CA LEU A 443 -18.30 -10.12 -14.06
C LEU A 443 -17.55 -11.41 -13.72
N MET A 444 -16.61 -11.32 -12.77
CA MET A 444 -15.71 -12.42 -12.48
C MET A 444 -15.75 -12.76 -10.99
N GLU A 445 -15.54 -14.02 -10.67
CA GLU A 445 -15.40 -14.48 -9.29
C GLU A 445 -14.04 -14.12 -8.72
N ASP A 446 -13.02 -14.26 -9.54
CA ASP A 446 -11.63 -13.88 -9.37
C ASP A 446 -11.05 -13.48 -10.73
N ALA A 447 -9.78 -13.14 -10.84
CA ALA A 447 -9.18 -12.69 -12.11
C ALA A 447 -9.19 -13.74 -13.23
N HIS A 448 -9.42 -15.02 -12.90
CA HIS A 448 -9.43 -16.13 -13.85
C HIS A 448 -10.85 -16.59 -14.24
N THR A 449 -11.79 -16.58 -13.29
CA THR A 449 -13.10 -17.22 -13.42
C THR A 449 -14.19 -16.23 -13.84
N VAL A 450 -14.62 -16.28 -15.09
CA VAL A 450 -15.73 -15.44 -15.64
C VAL A 450 -17.09 -16.06 -15.31
N THR A 451 -17.97 -15.29 -14.65
CA THR A 451 -19.35 -15.72 -14.32
C THR A 451 -20.39 -15.17 -15.30
N ASP A 452 -20.25 -13.91 -15.75
CA ASP A 452 -21.11 -13.30 -16.78
C ASP A 452 -20.33 -12.27 -17.59
N LYS A 453 -20.81 -11.95 -18.78
CA LYS A 453 -20.15 -10.98 -19.67
C LYS A 453 -21.15 -10.18 -20.51
N LYS A 454 -20.80 -8.91 -20.74
CA LYS A 454 -21.44 -8.00 -21.70
C LYS A 454 -20.38 -7.39 -22.60
N THR A 455 -20.83 -6.82 -23.73
CA THR A 455 -19.93 -6.12 -24.65
C THR A 455 -20.31 -4.66 -24.73
N LEU A 456 -19.32 -3.79 -24.53
CA LEU A 456 -19.40 -2.36 -24.77
C LEU A 456 -18.66 -2.01 -26.06
N LYS A 457 -19.25 -1.17 -26.91
CA LYS A 457 -18.59 -0.69 -28.12
C LYS A 457 -18.15 0.76 -27.94
N ILE A 458 -16.87 1.01 -28.15
CA ILE A 458 -16.29 2.34 -28.32
C ILE A 458 -16.18 2.60 -29.83
N ALA A 459 -16.80 3.68 -30.28
CA ALA A 459 -16.98 3.95 -31.72
C ALA A 459 -15.77 4.60 -32.38
N GLU A 460 -15.03 5.41 -31.64
CA GLU A 460 -13.89 6.22 -32.11
C GLU A 460 -12.73 6.09 -31.13
N ASP A 461 -11.50 6.28 -31.63
CA ASP A 461 -10.34 6.40 -30.77
C ASP A 461 -10.43 7.72 -29.98
N LEU A 462 -10.31 7.64 -28.65
CA LEU A 462 -10.23 8.81 -27.79
C LEU A 462 -8.77 9.04 -27.42
N VAL A 463 -8.29 10.25 -27.69
CA VAL A 463 -6.92 10.65 -27.40
C VAL A 463 -6.96 11.83 -26.45
N PHE A 464 -6.21 11.76 -25.39
CA PHE A 464 -6.05 12.82 -24.40
C PHE A 464 -4.76 13.57 -24.72
N ASP A 465 -4.88 14.61 -25.52
CA ASP A 465 -3.80 15.47 -25.99
C ASP A 465 -4.14 16.96 -25.81
N ASP A 466 -3.18 17.84 -26.08
CA ASP A 466 -3.35 19.30 -26.01
C ASP A 466 -4.44 19.85 -26.92
N SER A 467 -4.98 19.02 -27.83
CA SER A 467 -6.05 19.46 -28.75
C SER A 467 -7.43 19.56 -28.07
N GLY A 468 -7.54 19.17 -26.83
CA GLY A 468 -8.79 19.19 -26.06
C GLY A 468 -9.84 18.17 -26.52
N ARG A 469 -9.43 17.14 -27.24
CA ARG A 469 -10.28 16.05 -27.76
C ARG A 469 -10.38 14.87 -26.79
N GLY A 470 -10.32 15.07 -25.52
CA GLY A 470 -10.58 14.03 -24.54
C GLY A 470 -11.82 14.33 -23.72
N PRO A 471 -12.34 13.36 -22.95
CA PRO A 471 -13.36 13.63 -21.96
C PRO A 471 -12.85 14.72 -21.02
N LYS A 472 -13.73 15.67 -20.68
CA LYS A 472 -13.40 16.82 -19.82
C LYS A 472 -13.30 16.46 -18.34
N THR A 473 -13.26 15.19 -18.01
CA THR A 473 -13.41 14.69 -16.65
C THR A 473 -12.13 14.52 -15.90
N GLY A 474 -11.04 14.77 -16.39
CA GLY A 474 -9.84 14.48 -15.63
C GLY A 474 -8.73 15.43 -15.89
N GLN A 475 -7.82 15.40 -15.01
CA GLN A 475 -6.59 16.14 -15.02
C GLN A 475 -5.55 15.52 -15.96
N ARG A 476 -5.90 14.46 -16.72
CA ARG A 476 -5.04 13.85 -17.71
C ARG A 476 -5.05 14.70 -18.98
N GLN A 477 -4.23 15.75 -18.95
CA GLN A 477 -3.87 16.52 -20.13
C GLN A 477 -2.73 15.82 -20.85
N ALA A 478 -2.42 16.27 -22.08
CA ALA A 478 -1.26 15.76 -22.79
C ALA A 478 0.00 15.84 -21.95
N ALA A 479 0.63 14.71 -21.79
CA ALA A 479 1.82 14.56 -21.00
C ALA A 479 3.03 14.47 -21.92
N ALA A 480 4.09 15.18 -21.58
CA ALA A 480 5.40 14.86 -22.11
C ALA A 480 5.89 13.55 -21.48
N PRO A 481 6.60 12.69 -22.21
CA PRO A 481 7.25 11.51 -21.62
C PRO A 481 8.20 11.94 -20.50
N VAL A 482 8.13 11.24 -19.38
CA VAL A 482 8.94 11.53 -18.16
C VAL A 482 10.10 10.53 -18.04
N PHE A 483 9.91 9.30 -18.52
CA PHE A 483 10.81 8.18 -18.35
C PHE A 483 11.43 7.68 -19.66
N ASP A 484 11.61 8.53 -20.67
CA ASP A 484 12.08 8.16 -22.01
C ASP A 484 13.40 7.41 -21.98
N THR A 485 14.39 7.90 -21.24
CA THR A 485 15.73 7.29 -21.16
C THR A 485 15.67 5.87 -20.59
N MET A 486 14.82 5.65 -19.58
CA MET A 486 14.61 4.33 -18.99
C MET A 486 13.80 3.43 -19.94
N THR A 487 12.79 3.98 -20.61
CA THR A 487 12.00 3.26 -21.62
C THR A 487 12.89 2.80 -22.79
N GLU A 488 13.80 3.63 -23.27
CA GLU A 488 14.78 3.27 -24.30
C GLU A 488 15.74 2.17 -23.81
N SER A 489 16.17 2.24 -22.56
CA SER A 489 17.09 1.25 -21.98
C SER A 489 16.44 -0.12 -21.77
N LEU A 490 15.14 -0.17 -21.55
CA LEU A 490 14.36 -1.39 -21.42
C LEU A 490 13.82 -1.91 -22.77
N ALA A 491 14.07 -1.18 -23.87
CA ALA A 491 13.60 -1.59 -25.19
C ALA A 491 14.22 -2.93 -25.62
N GLY A 492 13.37 -3.85 -26.07
CA GLY A 492 13.78 -5.20 -26.50
C GLY A 492 13.95 -6.23 -25.41
N VAL A 493 13.87 -5.83 -24.12
CA VAL A 493 13.87 -6.76 -22.97
C VAL A 493 12.54 -6.71 -22.20
N THR A 494 11.69 -5.73 -22.47
CA THR A 494 10.39 -5.62 -21.82
C THR A 494 9.40 -6.63 -22.40
N ALA A 495 8.61 -7.26 -21.54
CA ALA A 495 7.59 -8.22 -21.94
C ALA A 495 6.59 -7.60 -22.93
N SER A 496 6.25 -8.38 -23.96
CA SER A 496 5.24 -8.04 -24.95
C SER A 496 4.28 -9.21 -25.12
N ARG A 497 2.99 -8.91 -25.18
CA ARG A 497 1.94 -9.89 -25.46
C ARG A 497 2.14 -10.55 -26.84
N ALA A 498 2.81 -9.90 -27.76
CA ALA A 498 3.11 -10.41 -29.09
C ALA A 498 4.25 -11.45 -29.08
N ASP A 499 5.17 -11.40 -28.11
CA ASP A 499 6.36 -12.25 -28.10
C ASP A 499 6.83 -12.59 -26.67
N TRP A 500 6.16 -13.52 -26.03
CA TRP A 500 6.56 -14.08 -24.73
C TRP A 500 7.85 -14.87 -24.77
N GLN A 501 8.23 -15.42 -25.95
CA GLN A 501 9.46 -16.17 -26.08
C GLN A 501 10.68 -15.24 -26.00
N ALA A 502 10.64 -14.10 -26.69
CA ALA A 502 11.70 -13.12 -26.58
C ALA A 502 11.89 -12.62 -25.13
N PHE A 503 10.80 -12.43 -24.40
CA PHE A 503 10.87 -12.07 -22.97
C PHE A 503 11.55 -13.16 -22.13
N ALA A 504 11.16 -14.42 -22.30
CA ALA A 504 11.75 -15.54 -21.57
C ALA A 504 13.23 -15.80 -21.91
N GLU A 505 13.64 -15.44 -23.13
CA GLU A 505 15.03 -15.56 -23.61
C GLU A 505 15.87 -14.30 -23.35
N ALA A 506 15.25 -13.20 -22.90
CA ALA A 506 15.95 -11.96 -22.60
C ALA A 506 16.96 -12.18 -21.46
N GLY A 507 18.20 -11.77 -21.70
CA GLY A 507 19.22 -11.78 -20.67
C GLY A 507 19.03 -10.68 -19.63
N PRO A 508 19.85 -10.66 -18.58
CA PRO A 508 19.78 -9.59 -17.58
C PRO A 508 20.03 -8.23 -18.24
N VAL A 509 19.33 -7.21 -17.76
CA VAL A 509 19.50 -5.84 -18.23
C VAL A 509 20.89 -5.36 -17.81
N GLU A 510 21.72 -5.00 -18.80
CA GLU A 510 23.01 -4.37 -18.54
C GLU A 510 22.79 -2.86 -18.37
N TRP A 511 22.81 -2.39 -17.14
CA TRP A 511 22.79 -0.96 -16.83
C TRP A 511 24.19 -0.51 -16.42
N GLN A 512 24.73 0.49 -17.14
CA GLN A 512 25.97 1.14 -16.73
C GLN A 512 25.61 2.38 -15.91
N MET A 513 25.83 2.30 -14.60
CA MET A 513 25.73 3.48 -13.77
C MET A 513 26.66 4.57 -14.30
N PRO A 514 26.15 5.79 -14.49
CA PRO A 514 27.04 6.91 -14.73
C PRO A 514 27.97 7.08 -13.51
N PRO A 515 29.21 7.56 -13.73
CA PRO A 515 30.12 7.82 -12.61
C PRO A 515 29.43 8.74 -11.62
N ALA A 516 29.58 8.45 -10.32
CA ALA A 516 29.04 9.29 -9.26
C ALA A 516 29.39 10.76 -9.55
N VAL A 517 28.39 11.62 -9.56
CA VAL A 517 28.65 13.06 -9.69
C VAL A 517 29.42 13.47 -8.46
N GLU A 518 30.71 13.80 -8.62
CA GLU A 518 31.49 14.35 -7.53
C GLU A 518 30.77 15.61 -7.03
N ASP A 519 30.42 15.65 -5.76
CA ASP A 519 29.87 16.84 -5.14
C ASP A 519 30.76 18.04 -5.49
N PRO A 520 30.22 19.14 -6.01
CA PRO A 520 30.98 20.35 -6.15
C PRO A 520 31.54 20.71 -4.77
N PRO A 521 32.83 21.09 -4.67
CA PRO A 521 33.45 21.40 -3.39
C PRO A 521 32.61 22.46 -2.68
N ALA A 522 32.25 22.18 -1.42
CA ALA A 522 31.43 23.05 -0.59
C ALA A 522 31.98 24.46 -0.58
N SER A 523 31.47 25.32 -1.45
CA SER A 523 31.87 26.73 -1.47
C SER A 523 31.10 27.45 -0.37
N ALA A 524 31.85 28.15 0.49
CA ALA A 524 31.40 28.79 1.69
C ALA A 524 30.59 30.10 1.48
N GLY A 525 29.67 30.08 0.50
CA GLY A 525 28.71 31.14 0.26
C GLY A 525 27.52 31.04 1.21
N ARG A 526 27.52 31.74 2.34
CA ARG A 526 26.32 31.84 3.19
C ARG A 526 25.28 32.74 2.52
N LEU A 527 24.09 32.20 2.28
CA LEU A 527 22.94 33.00 1.88
C LEU A 527 22.68 34.10 2.95
N SER A 528 22.75 35.38 2.55
CA SER A 528 22.44 36.50 3.44
C SER A 528 21.00 36.92 3.22
N VAL A 529 20.04 36.21 3.82
CA VAL A 529 18.65 36.63 3.87
C VAL A 529 18.52 37.75 4.89
N LYS A 530 18.02 38.94 4.48
CA LYS A 530 17.64 40.01 5.38
C LYS A 530 16.13 39.98 5.57
N PRO A 531 15.62 39.45 6.72
CA PRO A 531 14.18 39.41 6.95
C PRO A 531 13.57 40.82 6.89
N ALA A 532 12.46 40.94 6.18
CA ALA A 532 11.60 42.12 6.21
C ALA A 532 10.74 42.08 7.48
N ASP A 533 10.25 43.20 7.93
CA ASP A 533 9.25 43.27 8.99
C ASP A 533 7.94 43.77 8.38
N ASN A 534 7.19 42.85 7.77
CA ASN A 534 5.92 43.15 7.12
C ASN A 534 4.72 43.02 8.09
N GLY A 535 4.97 42.52 9.31
CA GLY A 535 3.98 42.38 10.36
C GLY A 535 2.90 41.33 10.06
N LEU A 536 3.09 40.48 9.01
CA LEU A 536 2.16 39.45 8.61
C LEU A 536 2.35 38.17 9.43
N ARG A 537 1.28 37.46 9.63
CA ARG A 537 1.27 36.10 10.23
C ARG A 537 0.53 35.12 9.32
N LEU A 538 0.86 33.87 9.41
CA LEU A 538 0.18 32.81 8.65
C LEU A 538 -1.34 32.87 8.83
N ALA A 539 -1.82 33.11 10.05
CA ALA A 539 -3.25 33.24 10.33
C ALA A 539 -3.95 34.41 9.59
N ASP A 540 -3.19 35.39 9.11
CA ASP A 540 -3.74 36.52 8.34
C ASP A 540 -3.98 36.16 6.87
N LEU A 541 -3.46 35.02 6.44
CA LEU A 541 -3.52 34.53 5.06
C LEU A 541 -4.44 33.32 4.88
N GLN A 542 -5.12 32.86 5.92
CA GLN A 542 -5.91 31.63 5.95
C GLN A 542 -6.94 31.50 4.80
N ASP A 543 -7.53 32.64 4.37
CA ASP A 543 -8.56 32.65 3.32
C ASP A 543 -8.04 33.33 2.03
N ARG A 544 -6.71 33.37 1.83
CA ARG A 544 -6.09 33.99 0.66
C ARG A 544 -5.84 32.94 -0.41
N GLU A 545 -6.08 33.30 -1.67
CA GLU A 545 -5.69 32.50 -2.81
C GLU A 545 -4.17 32.34 -2.88
N ALA A 546 -3.68 31.23 -3.49
CA ALA A 546 -2.25 30.93 -3.54
C ALA A 546 -1.41 31.98 -4.27
N ASP A 547 -1.99 32.76 -5.19
CA ASP A 547 -1.35 33.83 -5.94
C ASP A 547 -1.43 35.22 -5.28
N ASP A 548 -1.99 35.28 -4.04
CA ASP A 548 -2.07 36.58 -3.31
C ASP A 548 -0.67 37.08 -2.97
N PRO A 549 -0.34 38.35 -3.27
CA PRO A 549 0.97 38.94 -3.02
C PRO A 549 1.35 39.01 -1.52
N ALA A 550 0.44 38.71 -0.63
CA ALA A 550 0.73 38.59 0.78
C ALA A 550 1.58 37.35 1.12
N TRP A 551 1.53 36.28 0.31
CA TRP A 551 2.35 35.09 0.52
C TRP A 551 3.85 35.37 0.35
N PRO A 552 4.34 35.96 -0.76
CA PRO A 552 5.72 36.38 -0.86
C PRO A 552 6.11 37.34 0.26
N ALA A 553 5.25 38.27 0.60
CA ALA A 553 5.53 39.27 1.68
C ALA A 553 5.62 38.60 3.06
N LEU A 554 4.89 37.49 3.32
CA LEU A 554 5.04 36.67 4.52
C LEU A 554 6.41 35.95 4.52
N ALA A 555 6.75 35.33 3.38
CA ALA A 555 8.01 34.60 3.22
C ALA A 555 9.24 35.53 3.37
N ASP A 556 9.16 36.78 2.96
CA ASP A 556 10.21 37.81 3.15
C ASP A 556 10.56 38.05 4.63
N GLN A 557 9.68 37.70 5.58
CA GLN A 557 9.93 37.84 7.01
C GLN A 557 10.79 36.70 7.58
N LEU A 558 10.98 35.61 6.82
CA LEU A 558 11.72 34.42 7.27
C LEU A 558 13.23 34.71 7.30
N SER A 559 13.87 34.36 8.41
CA SER A 559 15.32 34.33 8.50
C SER A 559 15.88 33.06 7.88
N ALA A 560 17.17 33.00 7.58
CA ALA A 560 17.84 31.79 7.12
C ALA A 560 17.63 30.58 8.08
N SER A 561 17.50 30.86 9.38
CA SER A 561 17.20 29.83 10.36
C SER A 561 15.74 29.38 10.31
N ASP A 562 14.82 30.28 9.96
CA ASP A 562 13.39 29.92 9.79
C ASP A 562 13.18 29.08 8.54
N TYR A 563 13.81 29.40 7.40
CA TYR A 563 13.81 28.56 6.21
C TYR A 563 14.30 27.16 6.51
N ARG A 564 15.43 27.01 7.23
CA ARG A 564 15.96 25.73 7.61
C ARG A 564 14.99 24.92 8.48
N ARG A 565 14.32 25.56 9.43
CA ARG A 565 13.31 24.91 10.30
C ARG A 565 12.06 24.50 9.54
N LEU A 566 11.68 25.31 8.56
CA LEU A 566 10.48 25.11 7.77
C LEU A 566 10.66 23.98 6.74
N LEU A 567 11.77 24.01 6.00
CA LEU A 567 12.03 23.12 4.88
C LEU A 567 12.72 21.82 5.29
N VAL A 568 13.33 21.75 6.47
CA VAL A 568 14.00 20.53 6.95
C VAL A 568 13.33 20.00 8.19
N ARG A 569 12.68 18.86 8.08
CA ARG A 569 12.03 18.11 9.15
C ARG A 569 13.01 17.15 9.80
N GLN A 570 13.06 17.14 11.11
CA GLN A 570 13.90 16.21 11.86
C GLN A 570 13.02 15.37 12.80
N GLY A 571 12.96 14.06 12.57
CA GLY A 571 12.05 13.16 13.29
C GLY A 571 10.58 13.37 12.90
N ASP A 572 9.67 13.17 13.84
CA ASP A 572 8.23 13.22 13.63
C ASP A 572 7.62 14.54 14.09
N CYS A 573 8.27 15.67 13.76
CA CYS A 573 7.76 16.99 14.08
C CYS A 573 8.32 18.09 13.19
N SER A 574 7.55 19.19 13.04
CA SER A 574 8.05 20.46 12.52
C SER A 574 8.38 21.39 13.68
N GLU A 575 9.34 22.30 13.46
CA GLU A 575 9.61 23.36 14.43
C GLU A 575 8.74 24.60 14.14
N ALA A 576 8.43 25.32 15.21
CA ALA A 576 7.72 26.59 15.08
C ALA A 576 8.59 27.65 14.43
N ALA A 577 8.01 28.48 13.55
CA ALA A 577 8.61 29.72 13.03
C ALA A 577 7.83 30.91 13.57
N ALA A 578 8.30 31.47 14.69
CA ALA A 578 7.60 32.53 15.43
C ALA A 578 7.51 33.84 14.62
N SER A 579 8.44 34.11 13.71
CA SER A 579 8.48 35.26 12.81
C SER A 579 7.22 35.41 11.97
N VAL A 580 6.66 34.27 11.55
CA VAL A 580 5.45 34.19 10.70
C VAL A 580 4.27 33.55 11.45
N GLY A 581 4.43 33.22 12.72
CA GLY A 581 3.36 32.62 13.53
C GLY A 581 3.06 31.15 13.23
N LEU A 582 3.99 30.42 12.56
CA LEU A 582 3.86 29.01 12.32
C LEU A 582 4.05 28.24 13.65
N PRO A 583 3.07 27.40 14.06
CA PRO A 583 3.17 26.60 15.27
C PRO A 583 4.05 25.37 15.08
N PHE A 584 4.42 24.74 16.20
CA PHE A 584 4.97 23.39 16.21
C PHE A 584 3.91 22.38 15.76
N LEU A 585 4.24 21.49 14.85
CA LEU A 585 3.38 20.41 14.36
C LEU A 585 3.97 19.04 14.72
N LEU A 586 3.20 18.23 15.43
CA LEU A 586 3.54 16.83 15.67
C LEU A 586 3.04 15.98 14.49
N GLU A 587 3.90 15.10 14.00
CA GLU A 587 3.58 14.15 12.95
C GLU A 587 3.44 12.74 13.54
N ALA A 588 2.61 11.93 12.95
CA ALA A 588 2.49 10.50 13.28
C ALA A 588 2.74 9.66 12.04
N ARG A 589 3.36 8.50 12.23
CA ARG A 589 3.53 7.51 11.18
C ARG A 589 2.43 6.47 11.26
N LEU A 590 1.90 6.06 10.12
CA LEU A 590 0.97 4.95 10.03
C LEU A 590 1.75 3.66 9.79
N GLN A 591 1.73 2.75 10.75
CA GLN A 591 2.36 1.44 10.69
C GLN A 591 1.35 0.38 11.17
N GLY A 592 0.24 0.23 10.40
CA GLY A 592 -0.95 -0.50 10.86
C GLY A 592 -1.78 0.30 11.86
N GLY A 593 -1.16 0.99 12.80
CA GLY A 593 -1.74 2.02 13.68
C GLY A 593 -0.86 3.25 13.70
N ILE A 594 -1.39 4.37 14.17
CA ILE A 594 -0.60 5.59 14.28
C ILE A 594 0.41 5.46 15.43
N ARG A 595 1.63 5.92 15.14
CA ARG A 595 2.74 5.94 16.09
C ARG A 595 3.50 7.27 15.99
N ASN A 596 3.85 7.82 17.14
CA ASN A 596 4.79 8.91 17.26
C ASN A 596 5.87 8.53 18.26
N ASP A 597 7.05 8.21 17.77
CA ASP A 597 8.17 7.76 18.60
C ASP A 597 8.73 8.90 19.47
N THR A 598 8.73 10.13 18.95
CA THR A 598 9.19 11.31 19.70
C THR A 598 8.34 11.56 20.95
N ALA A 599 7.03 11.30 20.86
CA ALA A 599 6.10 11.50 21.96
C ALA A 599 5.80 10.20 22.75
N GLY A 600 6.28 9.03 22.27
CA GLY A 600 6.00 7.72 22.86
C GLY A 600 4.50 7.38 22.87
N ARG A 601 3.79 7.65 21.76
CA ARG A 601 2.33 7.50 21.66
C ARG A 601 1.95 6.57 20.53
N THR A 602 0.96 5.73 20.81
CA THR A 602 0.37 4.80 19.83
C THR A 602 -1.15 4.92 19.85
N GLY A 603 -1.76 4.69 18.68
CA GLY A 603 -3.21 4.54 18.52
C GLY A 603 -3.65 3.08 18.55
N THR A 604 -4.72 2.75 17.84
CA THR A 604 -5.20 1.40 17.63
C THR A 604 -4.42 0.73 16.50
N LEU A 605 -4.08 -0.55 16.65
CA LEU A 605 -3.46 -1.33 15.58
C LEU A 605 -4.55 -1.93 14.69
N PHE A 606 -4.74 -1.35 13.52
CA PHE A 606 -5.64 -1.85 12.48
C PHE A 606 -4.96 -2.96 11.67
N PRO A 607 -5.72 -3.77 10.89
CA PRO A 607 -5.16 -4.73 9.95
C PRO A 607 -4.20 -4.08 8.95
N SER A 608 -3.27 -4.88 8.40
CA SER A 608 -2.36 -4.44 7.34
C SER A 608 -3.09 -3.94 6.10
N ALA A 609 -2.43 -3.12 5.29
CA ALA A 609 -3.02 -2.58 4.06
C ALA A 609 -3.51 -3.69 3.12
N SER A 610 -2.76 -4.80 2.99
CA SER A 610 -3.18 -5.95 2.18
C SER A 610 -4.46 -6.60 2.71
N LEU A 611 -4.60 -6.76 4.03
CA LEU A 611 -5.83 -7.31 4.61
C LEU A 611 -7.01 -6.32 4.51
N LEU A 612 -6.77 -5.03 4.64
CA LEU A 612 -7.76 -3.98 4.38
C LEU A 612 -8.22 -4.00 2.91
N ALA A 613 -7.30 -4.18 1.96
CA ALA A 613 -7.66 -4.30 0.54
C ALA A 613 -8.49 -5.55 0.23
N ALA A 614 -8.27 -6.64 0.97
CA ALA A 614 -9.06 -7.87 0.85
C ALA A 614 -10.54 -7.68 1.20
N THR A 615 -10.88 -6.67 1.98
CA THR A 615 -12.28 -6.35 2.33
C THR A 615 -13.12 -5.93 1.13
N ARG A 616 -12.50 -5.32 0.09
CA ARG A 616 -13.21 -4.72 -1.07
C ARG A 616 -14.32 -3.74 -0.65
N ASP A 617 -14.24 -3.14 0.54
CA ASP A 617 -15.24 -2.21 1.09
C ASP A 617 -14.65 -0.80 1.26
N ARG A 618 -14.92 0.09 0.28
CA ARG A 618 -14.48 1.48 0.30
C ARG A 618 -14.99 2.23 1.54
N ALA A 619 -16.23 2.01 1.92
CA ALA A 619 -16.83 2.71 3.06
C ALA A 619 -16.20 2.29 4.40
N LEU A 620 -15.82 1.03 4.52
CA LEU A 620 -15.07 0.53 5.67
C LEU A 620 -13.69 1.20 5.74
N ILE A 621 -12.97 1.29 4.62
CA ILE A 621 -11.65 1.92 4.58
C ILE A 621 -11.73 3.42 4.91
N ALA A 622 -12.72 4.14 4.37
CA ALA A 622 -13.00 5.52 4.76
C ALA A 622 -13.26 5.66 6.27
N SER A 623 -13.99 4.70 6.86
CA SER A 623 -14.25 4.66 8.30
C SER A 623 -12.98 4.42 9.11
N VAL A 624 -12.10 3.51 8.66
CA VAL A 624 -10.78 3.27 9.26
C VAL A 624 -9.93 4.54 9.20
N GLY A 625 -9.87 5.21 8.04
CA GLY A 625 -9.21 6.50 7.90
C GLY A 625 -9.75 7.56 8.87
N GLY A 626 -11.06 7.66 9.00
CA GLY A 626 -11.72 8.58 9.94
C GLY A 626 -11.37 8.32 11.41
N ARG A 627 -11.20 7.05 11.79
CA ARG A 627 -10.73 6.67 13.13
C ARG A 627 -9.26 7.01 13.35
N ILE A 628 -8.41 6.68 12.38
CA ILE A 628 -6.99 7.05 12.41
C ILE A 628 -6.84 8.57 12.56
N GLY A 629 -7.59 9.37 11.79
CA GLY A 629 -7.59 10.82 11.92
C GLY A 629 -8.08 11.31 13.27
N SER A 630 -9.14 10.70 13.83
CA SER A 630 -9.67 11.03 15.16
C SER A 630 -8.68 10.69 16.28
N GLU A 631 -7.99 9.58 16.16
CA GLU A 631 -6.92 9.19 17.09
C GLU A 631 -5.73 10.14 16.97
N ALA A 632 -5.32 10.51 15.75
CA ALA A 632 -4.27 11.51 15.51
C ALA A 632 -4.61 12.84 16.20
N ALA A 633 -5.84 13.33 16.05
CA ALA A 633 -6.32 14.53 16.72
C ALA A 633 -6.26 14.39 18.25
N ALA A 634 -6.71 13.26 18.81
CA ALA A 634 -6.65 12.99 20.25
C ALA A 634 -5.21 12.91 20.77
N LEU A 635 -4.30 12.35 19.97
CA LEU A 635 -2.87 12.29 20.26
C LEU A 635 -2.12 13.58 19.89
N ARG A 636 -2.84 14.59 19.39
CA ARG A 636 -2.30 15.90 18.99
C ARG A 636 -1.28 15.84 17.84
N ALA A 637 -1.40 14.86 16.97
CA ALA A 637 -0.72 14.87 15.69
C ALA A 637 -1.56 15.66 14.69
N GLY A 638 -0.93 16.59 13.98
CA GLY A 638 -1.61 17.41 12.94
C GLY A 638 -1.38 16.86 11.54
N LEU A 639 -0.47 15.87 11.41
CA LEU A 639 -0.16 15.22 10.15
C LEU A 639 0.05 13.72 10.37
N VAL A 640 -0.47 12.91 9.45
CA VAL A 640 -0.21 11.46 9.38
C VAL A 640 0.59 11.15 8.12
N ARG A 641 1.76 10.55 8.30
CA ARG A 641 2.57 10.00 7.20
C ARG A 641 2.15 8.58 6.93
N ILE A 642 1.76 8.32 5.69
CA ILE A 642 1.32 7.02 5.21
C ILE A 642 2.48 6.46 4.40
N PRO A 643 3.16 5.42 4.89
CA PRO A 643 4.25 4.81 4.15
C PRO A 643 3.71 4.02 2.95
N TYR A 644 4.37 4.17 1.81
CA TYR A 644 4.26 3.34 0.62
C TYR A 644 2.86 3.18 0.02
N ALA A 645 2.29 4.26 -0.52
CA ALA A 645 1.26 4.11 -1.53
C ALA A 645 1.93 3.65 -2.83
N GLY A 646 1.62 2.46 -3.27
CA GLY A 646 2.21 1.87 -4.47
C GLY A 646 1.47 0.62 -4.88
N VAL A 647 2.10 -0.13 -5.77
CA VAL A 647 1.62 -1.41 -6.27
C VAL A 647 2.65 -2.47 -5.92
N ARG A 648 2.19 -3.61 -5.39
CA ARG A 648 3.09 -4.73 -5.09
C ARG A 648 3.48 -5.42 -6.38
N ARG A 649 4.75 -5.28 -6.76
CA ARG A 649 5.31 -5.90 -7.96
C ARG A 649 5.64 -7.36 -7.72
N SER A 650 6.21 -7.66 -6.56
CA SER A 650 6.60 -9.01 -6.17
C SER A 650 6.32 -9.22 -4.69
N PRO A 651 5.87 -10.40 -4.26
CA PRO A 651 5.77 -10.74 -2.84
C PRO A 651 7.11 -10.68 -2.12
N LEU A 652 8.22 -10.91 -2.82
CA LEU A 652 9.58 -10.85 -2.27
C LEU A 652 10.06 -9.42 -2.00
N ALA A 653 9.43 -8.42 -2.63
CA ALA A 653 9.63 -7.02 -2.30
C ALA A 653 8.74 -6.64 -1.12
N PRO A 654 9.30 -6.12 -0.03
CA PRO A 654 8.54 -5.97 1.20
C PRO A 654 7.55 -4.82 1.10
N SER A 655 6.30 -5.06 1.47
CA SER A 655 5.46 -4.05 2.09
C SER A 655 4.08 -4.56 2.49
N SER A 656 3.87 -4.80 3.76
CA SER A 656 2.53 -4.91 4.36
C SER A 656 1.72 -3.63 4.23
N MET A 657 2.38 -2.52 3.87
CA MET A 657 1.77 -1.19 3.74
C MET A 657 1.21 -0.92 2.35
N VAL A 658 1.55 -1.75 1.35
CA VAL A 658 0.96 -1.69 0.01
C VAL A 658 -0.32 -2.50 -0.02
N PHE A 659 -1.37 -1.91 -0.56
CA PHE A 659 -2.69 -2.53 -0.57
C PHE A 659 -2.75 -3.77 -1.47
N SER A 660 -2.18 -3.72 -2.69
CA SER A 660 -2.41 -4.76 -3.70
C SER A 660 -1.37 -4.73 -4.83
N GLU A 661 -1.31 -5.81 -5.60
CA GLU A 661 -0.65 -5.85 -6.91
C GLU A 661 -1.45 -5.11 -8.00
N ASP A 662 -2.74 -4.81 -7.76
CA ASP A 662 -3.58 -4.10 -8.72
C ASP A 662 -3.58 -2.58 -8.46
N PRO A 663 -3.27 -1.75 -9.48
CA PRO A 663 -3.17 -0.30 -9.32
C PRO A 663 -4.51 0.39 -9.04
N LEU A 664 -5.64 -0.14 -9.55
CA LEU A 664 -6.96 0.44 -9.28
C LEU A 664 -7.36 0.21 -7.82
N LEU A 665 -7.21 -1.04 -7.36
CA LEU A 665 -7.52 -1.39 -5.98
C LEU A 665 -6.65 -0.60 -5.00
N SER A 666 -5.33 -0.55 -5.26
CA SER A 666 -4.40 0.22 -4.42
C SER A 666 -4.77 1.71 -4.39
N ALA A 667 -5.11 2.28 -5.55
CA ALA A 667 -5.49 3.68 -5.64
C ALA A 667 -6.81 3.99 -4.91
N ASP A 668 -7.84 3.17 -5.12
CA ASP A 668 -9.14 3.37 -4.48
C ASP A 668 -9.03 3.25 -2.96
N MET A 669 -8.35 2.22 -2.44
CA MET A 669 -8.14 2.06 -1.00
C MET A 669 -7.31 3.20 -0.40
N THR A 670 -6.29 3.68 -1.13
CA THR A 670 -5.50 4.85 -0.72
C THR A 670 -6.36 6.10 -0.62
N VAL A 671 -7.16 6.40 -1.62
CA VAL A 671 -8.04 7.59 -1.65
C VAL A 671 -9.03 7.56 -0.49
N GLU A 672 -9.71 6.43 -0.26
CA GLU A 672 -10.69 6.30 0.82
C GLU A 672 -10.05 6.46 2.21
N LEU A 673 -8.87 5.89 2.42
CA LEU A 673 -8.13 6.04 3.67
C LEU A 673 -7.76 7.50 3.93
N LEU A 674 -7.20 8.18 2.91
CA LEU A 674 -6.79 9.58 3.00
C LEU A 674 -7.97 10.51 3.26
N GLN A 675 -9.07 10.35 2.51
CA GLN A 675 -10.30 11.14 2.69
C GLN A 675 -10.86 10.96 4.10
N GLY A 676 -10.83 9.74 4.63
CA GLY A 676 -11.22 9.48 6.01
C GLY A 676 -10.36 10.26 7.01
N ILE A 677 -9.04 10.25 6.87
CA ILE A 677 -8.09 10.97 7.75
C ILE A 677 -8.33 12.48 7.65
N GLN A 678 -8.42 13.02 6.44
CA GLN A 678 -8.68 14.44 6.22
C GLN A 678 -10.05 14.87 6.75
N GLY A 679 -11.06 13.99 6.67
CA GLY A 679 -12.38 14.22 7.25
C GLY A 679 -12.36 14.50 8.75
N ALA A 680 -11.33 14.06 9.47
CA ALA A 680 -11.08 14.39 10.86
C ALA A 680 -10.25 15.69 11.06
N GLY A 681 -9.91 16.40 9.99
CA GLY A 681 -9.13 17.65 10.01
C GLY A 681 -7.62 17.44 10.21
N ILE A 682 -7.09 16.30 9.80
CA ILE A 682 -5.68 15.93 9.91
C ILE A 682 -5.05 15.91 8.52
N CYS A 683 -3.91 16.57 8.37
CA CYS A 683 -3.15 16.56 7.13
C CYS A 683 -2.56 15.17 6.83
N THR A 684 -2.37 14.88 5.56
CA THR A 684 -1.89 13.60 5.05
C THR A 684 -0.57 13.77 4.28
N CYS A 685 0.36 12.87 4.49
CA CYS A 685 1.59 12.79 3.72
C CYS A 685 1.71 11.38 3.12
N LEU A 686 1.69 11.29 1.80
CA LEU A 686 1.80 10.03 1.07
C LEU A 686 3.23 9.81 0.63
N THR A 687 3.87 8.70 1.06
CA THR A 687 5.28 8.42 0.78
C THR A 687 5.46 7.33 -0.28
N GLY A 688 6.64 7.30 -0.91
CA GLY A 688 6.99 6.30 -1.93
C GLY A 688 6.79 6.77 -3.37
N PHE A 689 6.58 8.07 -3.60
CA PHE A 689 6.41 8.63 -4.94
C PHE A 689 7.66 8.43 -5.80
N GLY A 690 7.50 7.89 -7.00
CA GLY A 690 8.61 7.60 -7.90
C GLY A 690 9.49 6.43 -7.45
N GLN A 691 8.99 5.57 -6.56
CA GLN A 691 9.72 4.40 -6.08
C GLN A 691 8.94 3.12 -6.34
N GLN A 692 9.64 2.01 -6.38
CA GLN A 692 9.02 0.72 -6.18
C GLN A 692 8.72 0.53 -4.70
N SER A 693 7.56 -0.04 -4.40
CA SER A 693 7.17 -0.34 -3.03
C SER A 693 8.21 -1.20 -2.32
N GLY A 694 8.74 -0.69 -1.25
CA GLY A 694 9.42 -1.49 -0.25
C GLY A 694 10.92 -1.70 -0.40
N ILE A 695 11.59 -1.06 -1.36
CA ILE A 695 13.02 -1.22 -1.51
C ILE A 695 13.77 -0.17 -0.69
N SER A 696 14.58 -0.70 0.23
CA SER A 696 15.78 -0.15 0.83
C SER A 696 15.70 1.19 1.59
N GLY A 697 15.81 1.08 2.89
CA GLY A 697 16.25 2.19 3.73
C GLY A 697 17.70 2.64 3.52
N SER A 698 18.44 2.09 2.55
CA SER A 698 19.87 2.38 2.35
C SER A 698 20.14 3.50 1.33
N GLY A 699 19.15 3.93 0.53
CA GLY A 699 19.35 4.98 -0.47
C GLY A 699 20.23 4.58 -1.66
N HIS A 700 20.33 3.29 -1.95
CA HIS A 700 21.23 2.76 -2.97
C HIS A 700 20.52 1.86 -4.01
N SER A 701 19.20 1.81 -4.00
CA SER A 701 18.44 1.05 -5.00
C SER A 701 18.24 1.87 -6.25
N VAL A 702 18.41 1.23 -7.40
CA VAL A 702 18.17 1.81 -8.72
C VAL A 702 16.91 1.17 -9.29
N PHE A 703 15.93 1.98 -9.61
CA PHE A 703 14.70 1.55 -10.22
C PHE A 703 14.66 1.97 -11.70
N LEU A 704 14.53 1.00 -12.59
CA LEU A 704 14.30 1.23 -14.01
C LEU A 704 12.88 0.84 -14.37
N VAL A 705 12.12 1.79 -14.90
CA VAL A 705 10.74 1.57 -15.27
C VAL A 705 10.43 2.24 -16.61
N GLY A 706 9.75 1.53 -17.49
CA GLY A 706 9.23 2.12 -18.73
C GLY A 706 8.03 3.01 -18.47
N GLU A 707 7.84 4.01 -19.33
CA GLU A 707 6.80 5.05 -19.20
C GLU A 707 5.41 4.48 -18.98
N GLN A 708 5.01 3.46 -19.76
CA GLN A 708 3.69 2.85 -19.65
C GLN A 708 3.48 2.19 -18.28
N ALA A 709 4.44 1.41 -17.80
CA ALA A 709 4.36 0.75 -16.51
C ALA A 709 4.37 1.76 -15.36
N ALA A 710 5.20 2.79 -15.44
CA ALA A 710 5.24 3.85 -14.44
C ALA A 710 3.86 4.52 -14.29
N ARG A 711 3.23 4.91 -15.39
CA ARG A 711 1.96 5.64 -15.41
C ARG A 711 0.74 4.78 -15.10
N GLU A 712 0.68 3.56 -15.66
CA GLU A 712 -0.47 2.69 -15.49
C GLU A 712 -0.48 1.94 -14.15
N LEU A 713 0.69 1.69 -13.57
CA LEU A 713 0.84 0.91 -12.34
C LEU A 713 1.32 1.76 -11.16
N TYR A 714 2.61 2.12 -11.15
CA TYR A 714 3.29 2.59 -9.93
C TYR A 714 2.89 4.00 -9.50
N LEU A 715 2.57 4.87 -10.44
CA LEU A 715 2.17 6.26 -10.17
C LEU A 715 0.66 6.42 -9.98
N ARG A 716 -0.15 5.41 -10.34
CA ARG A 716 -1.62 5.50 -10.33
C ARG A 716 -2.22 5.82 -8.96
N PRO A 717 -1.78 5.24 -7.82
CA PRO A 717 -2.30 5.60 -6.51
C PRO A 717 -2.05 7.06 -6.14
N PHE A 718 -0.90 7.61 -6.51
CA PHE A 718 -0.54 9.01 -6.27
C PHE A 718 -1.34 9.96 -7.15
N GLU A 719 -1.48 9.62 -8.42
CA GLU A 719 -2.29 10.39 -9.37
C GLU A 719 -3.74 10.52 -8.89
N LYS A 720 -4.38 9.40 -8.51
CA LYS A 720 -5.75 9.42 -7.99
C LYS A 720 -5.87 10.19 -6.69
N ALA A 721 -4.92 10.07 -5.77
CA ALA A 721 -4.93 10.83 -4.52
C ALA A 721 -4.78 12.35 -4.76
N ALA A 722 -3.89 12.76 -5.66
CA ALA A 722 -3.74 14.16 -6.05
C ALA A 722 -5.01 14.69 -6.74
N ALA A 723 -5.57 13.93 -7.69
CA ALA A 723 -6.81 14.27 -8.40
C ALA A 723 -8.02 14.37 -7.46
N ALA A 724 -8.10 13.53 -6.45
CA ALA A 724 -9.14 13.58 -5.42
C ALA A 724 -8.96 14.72 -4.40
N GLY A 725 -7.82 15.41 -4.42
CA GLY A 725 -7.50 16.46 -3.45
C GLY A 725 -7.39 15.96 -2.02
N CYS A 726 -7.06 14.68 -1.84
CA CYS A 726 -7.02 14.04 -0.53
C CYS A 726 -5.61 13.78 0.01
N VAL A 727 -4.60 14.37 -0.61
CA VAL A 727 -3.21 14.33 -0.15
C VAL A 727 -2.65 15.74 -0.02
N ASP A 728 -2.09 16.04 1.15
CA ASP A 728 -1.52 17.38 1.40
C ASP A 728 -0.03 17.42 1.04
N ILE A 729 0.72 16.33 1.29
CA ILE A 729 2.15 16.21 0.98
C ILE A 729 2.40 14.93 0.20
N ILE A 730 3.11 15.04 -0.92
CA ILE A 730 3.63 13.88 -1.67
C ILE A 730 5.14 13.78 -1.43
N CYS A 731 5.59 12.60 -0.99
CA CYS A 731 6.96 12.39 -0.55
C CYS A 731 7.64 11.28 -1.35
N THR A 732 8.79 11.58 -1.94
CA THR A 732 9.68 10.60 -2.53
C THR A 732 10.53 9.94 -1.45
N GLY A 733 11.10 8.79 -1.76
CA GLY A 733 12.17 8.22 -0.94
C GLY A 733 13.56 8.47 -1.52
N PRO A 734 14.56 7.76 -0.99
CA PRO A 734 15.95 7.98 -1.34
C PRO A 734 16.42 7.30 -2.62
N ASP A 735 15.59 6.44 -3.24
CA ASP A 735 16.00 5.61 -4.36
C ASP A 735 16.24 6.39 -5.66
N LEU A 736 17.03 5.80 -6.55
CA LEU A 736 17.34 6.34 -7.84
C LEU A 736 16.31 5.89 -8.89
N LEU A 737 15.83 6.83 -9.70
CA LEU A 737 15.16 6.57 -10.96
C LEU A 737 16.23 6.62 -12.06
N GLY A 738 16.62 5.45 -12.56
CA GLY A 738 17.79 5.37 -13.43
C GLY A 738 19.05 5.83 -12.70
N ASP A 739 19.54 7.00 -13.05
CA ASP A 739 20.78 7.59 -12.50
C ASP A 739 20.54 8.75 -11.52
N THR A 740 19.29 9.17 -11.37
CA THR A 740 18.94 10.39 -10.63
C THR A 740 18.04 10.08 -9.45
N PRO A 741 18.32 10.61 -8.25
CA PRO A 741 17.39 10.47 -7.13
C PRO A 741 15.99 10.98 -7.49
N ALA A 742 14.94 10.24 -7.13
CA ALA A 742 13.57 10.61 -7.48
C ALA A 742 13.22 12.06 -7.11
N TRP A 743 13.70 12.52 -5.97
CA TRP A 743 13.48 13.88 -5.48
C TRP A 743 14.28 14.98 -6.20
N GLN A 744 15.24 14.61 -7.05
CA GLN A 744 16.00 15.51 -7.93
C GLN A 744 15.57 15.36 -9.41
N TYR A 745 14.58 14.49 -9.70
CA TYR A 745 14.15 14.21 -11.05
C TYR A 745 13.11 15.25 -11.51
N SER A 746 13.55 16.30 -12.20
CA SER A 746 12.72 17.45 -12.58
C SER A 746 11.48 17.05 -13.36
N SER A 747 11.60 16.11 -14.30
CA SER A 747 10.46 15.65 -15.10
C SER A 747 9.38 14.97 -14.23
N LEU A 748 9.78 14.30 -13.14
CA LEU A 748 8.83 13.73 -12.19
C LEU A 748 8.22 14.79 -11.28
N MET A 749 9.08 15.65 -10.68
CA MET A 749 8.68 16.58 -9.63
C MET A 749 7.99 17.84 -10.18
N THR A 750 8.43 18.33 -11.35
CA THR A 750 7.90 19.55 -11.94
C THR A 750 6.94 19.23 -13.10
N ASP A 751 7.39 18.48 -14.12
CA ASP A 751 6.58 18.31 -15.33
C ASP A 751 5.34 17.43 -15.07
N LEU A 752 5.52 16.28 -14.40
CA LEU A 752 4.41 15.39 -14.07
C LEU A 752 3.59 15.91 -12.88
N LEU A 753 4.23 16.04 -11.72
CA LEU A 753 3.51 16.31 -10.46
C LEU A 753 2.84 17.70 -10.49
N ARG A 754 3.57 18.74 -10.88
CA ARG A 754 3.06 20.12 -10.94
C ARG A 754 2.34 20.42 -12.24
N GLY A 755 2.97 20.08 -13.38
CA GLY A 755 2.49 20.44 -14.71
C GLY A 755 1.30 19.59 -15.13
N GLU A 756 1.42 18.27 -15.11
CA GLU A 756 0.37 17.36 -15.61
C GLU A 756 -0.75 17.16 -14.57
N TRP A 757 -0.39 16.87 -13.33
CA TRP A 757 -1.39 16.59 -12.28
C TRP A 757 -1.90 17.84 -11.57
N GLY A 758 -1.22 18.97 -11.70
CA GLY A 758 -1.61 20.22 -11.05
C GLY A 758 -1.54 20.16 -9.53
N PHE A 759 -0.66 19.32 -8.97
CA PHE A 759 -0.52 19.21 -7.51
C PHE A 759 0.12 20.48 -6.93
N GLU A 760 -0.59 21.18 -6.06
CA GLU A 760 -0.16 22.44 -5.45
C GLU A 760 0.46 22.29 -4.05
N GLY A 761 0.26 21.14 -3.39
CA GLY A 761 0.81 20.87 -2.06
C GLY A 761 2.34 20.69 -2.06
N PRO A 762 3.00 20.68 -0.89
CA PRO A 762 4.44 20.43 -0.79
C PRO A 762 4.84 19.07 -1.35
N ALA A 763 5.93 19.08 -2.13
CA ALA A 763 6.62 17.87 -2.53
C ALA A 763 7.82 17.64 -1.59
N ALA A 764 7.94 16.45 -1.03
CA ALA A 764 8.92 16.15 0.00
C ALA A 764 9.90 15.05 -0.43
N ALA A 765 11.05 15.00 0.24
CA ALA A 765 12.01 13.91 0.13
C ALA A 765 12.31 13.29 1.51
N ASP A 766 12.23 11.98 1.65
CA ASP A 766 12.63 11.27 2.87
C ASP A 766 14.09 10.82 2.76
N LEU A 767 14.96 11.57 3.40
CA LEU A 767 16.41 11.40 3.39
C LEU A 767 16.94 11.00 4.78
N LEU A 768 16.09 10.49 5.67
CA LEU A 768 16.50 10.14 7.03
C LEU A 768 17.57 9.06 7.06
N LEU A 769 17.53 8.16 6.08
CA LEU A 769 18.47 7.04 5.95
C LEU A 769 19.45 7.20 4.78
N ALA A 770 19.40 8.34 4.07
CA ALA A 770 20.22 8.61 2.89
C ALA A 770 21.17 9.79 3.06
N ASP A 771 22.10 9.95 2.10
CA ASP A 771 22.93 11.16 2.03
C ASP A 771 22.10 12.32 1.48
N PRO A 772 21.96 13.43 2.22
CA PRO A 772 21.24 14.60 1.76
C PRO A 772 22.03 15.50 0.79
N ALA A 773 23.13 15.00 0.23
CA ALA A 773 23.88 15.71 -0.80
C ALA A 773 22.97 16.10 -1.97
N GLY A 774 23.15 17.31 -2.52
CA GLY A 774 22.36 17.77 -3.66
C GLY A 774 20.97 18.34 -3.32
N THR A 775 20.69 18.75 -2.09
CA THR A 775 19.40 19.37 -1.72
C THR A 775 19.06 20.62 -2.54
N ALA A 776 20.05 21.32 -3.07
CA ALA A 776 19.82 22.45 -3.98
C ALA A 776 19.26 21.98 -5.33
N ALA A 777 19.78 20.87 -5.89
CA ALA A 777 19.24 20.28 -7.10
C ALA A 777 17.80 19.78 -6.88
N GLY A 778 17.49 19.29 -5.68
CA GLY A 778 16.13 18.93 -5.29
C GLY A 778 15.18 20.13 -5.28
N LEU A 779 15.58 21.26 -4.73
CA LEU A 779 14.80 22.51 -4.79
C LEU A 779 14.60 22.97 -6.23
N GLU A 780 15.64 22.90 -7.07
CA GLU A 780 15.56 23.25 -8.50
C GLU A 780 14.62 22.29 -9.25
N ALA A 781 14.56 21.02 -8.86
CA ALA A 781 13.67 20.01 -9.42
C ALA A 781 12.21 20.12 -8.94
N GLY A 782 11.91 20.92 -7.92
CA GLY A 782 10.58 21.13 -7.40
C GLY A 782 10.27 20.44 -6.07
N THR A 783 11.29 19.90 -5.38
CA THR A 783 11.17 19.40 -4.01
C THR A 783 11.18 20.57 -3.02
N ASP A 784 10.20 20.61 -2.11
CA ASP A 784 10.01 21.72 -1.17
C ASP A 784 10.47 21.40 0.25
N LEU A 785 10.37 20.14 0.67
CA LEU A 785 10.51 19.70 2.04
C LEU A 785 11.46 18.50 2.13
N PHE A 786 12.31 18.48 3.15
CA PHE A 786 13.28 17.42 3.36
C PHE A 786 13.15 16.81 4.76
N TYR A 787 12.85 15.53 4.85
CA TYR A 787 12.97 14.76 6.09
C TYR A 787 14.39 14.25 6.20
N ALA A 788 15.22 14.87 7.05
CA ALA A 788 16.63 14.54 7.13
C ALA A 788 17.26 15.03 8.43
N ASP A 789 18.49 14.55 8.72
CA ASP A 789 19.30 15.12 9.79
C ASP A 789 19.71 16.54 9.41
N ARG A 790 19.16 17.50 10.13
CA ARG A 790 19.41 18.93 9.89
C ARG A 790 20.89 19.33 9.92
N ALA A 791 21.71 18.58 10.65
CA ALA A 791 23.14 18.85 10.72
C ALA A 791 23.86 18.48 9.41
N LYS A 792 23.27 17.58 8.61
CA LYS A 792 23.82 17.12 7.34
C LYS A 792 23.34 17.93 6.13
N ILE A 793 22.24 18.70 6.28
CA ILE A 793 21.69 19.50 5.18
C ILE A 793 22.26 20.92 5.20
N ASP A 794 22.83 21.31 4.09
CA ASP A 794 23.19 22.70 3.83
C ASP A 794 22.41 23.27 2.63
N LEU A 795 21.20 23.74 2.89
CA LEU A 795 20.36 24.39 1.88
C LEU A 795 21.00 25.67 1.28
N LEU A 796 22.11 26.11 1.82
CA LEU A 796 22.67 27.47 1.59
C LEU A 796 23.99 27.46 0.83
N THR A 797 24.55 26.28 0.48
CA THR A 797 25.90 26.19 -0.12
C THR A 797 25.93 25.79 -1.58
N ALA A 798 24.78 25.53 -2.23
CA ALA A 798 24.79 25.16 -3.63
C ALA A 798 25.21 26.30 -4.56
N ASP A 799 26.21 26.01 -5.39
CA ASP A 799 26.93 27.00 -6.23
C ASP A 799 26.34 27.21 -7.63
N SER A 800 25.23 26.53 -8.00
CA SER A 800 24.74 26.50 -9.38
C SER A 800 23.82 27.66 -9.76
N ALA A 801 23.07 28.22 -8.81
CA ALA A 801 22.18 29.36 -9.07
C ALA A 801 22.74 30.63 -8.43
N GLY A 802 22.45 31.83 -9.02
CA GLY A 802 22.78 33.11 -8.41
C GLY A 802 22.11 33.29 -7.04
N ALA A 803 22.64 34.15 -6.17
CA ALA A 803 22.09 34.33 -4.82
C ALA A 803 20.61 34.79 -4.84
N ASP A 804 20.20 35.54 -5.86
CA ASP A 804 18.82 35.99 -6.06
C ASP A 804 17.90 34.85 -6.47
N ASP A 805 18.35 33.92 -7.36
CA ASP A 805 17.58 32.76 -7.81
C ASP A 805 17.32 31.76 -6.67
N LYS A 806 18.30 31.53 -5.79
CA LYS A 806 18.15 30.68 -4.61
C LYS A 806 17.15 31.25 -3.60
N ALA A 807 17.14 32.58 -3.44
CA ALA A 807 16.16 33.24 -2.57
C ALA A 807 14.74 33.04 -3.09
N VAL A 808 14.53 33.08 -4.41
CA VAL A 808 13.24 32.80 -5.05
C VAL A 808 12.81 31.35 -4.82
N LEU A 809 13.67 30.37 -5.09
CA LEU A 809 13.35 28.93 -4.88
C LEU A 809 12.99 28.63 -3.41
N LEU A 810 13.73 29.17 -2.46
CA LEU A 810 13.43 29.02 -1.03
C LEU A 810 12.10 29.68 -0.65
N GLN A 811 11.81 30.85 -1.25
CA GLN A 811 10.55 31.54 -1.04
C GLN A 811 9.38 30.76 -1.59
N GLU A 812 9.46 30.26 -2.81
CA GLU A 812 8.43 29.43 -3.43
C GLU A 812 8.19 28.14 -2.64
N ALA A 813 9.25 27.40 -2.29
CA ALA A 813 9.14 26.20 -1.46
C ALA A 813 8.51 26.54 -0.10
N SER A 814 8.87 27.65 0.53
CA SER A 814 8.29 28.03 1.82
C SER A 814 6.80 28.39 1.72
N ILE A 815 6.36 29.00 0.62
CA ILE A 815 4.95 29.29 0.36
C ILE A 815 4.15 27.99 0.22
N ARG A 816 4.67 27.01 -0.53
CA ARG A 816 4.00 25.69 -0.68
C ARG A 816 3.95 24.91 0.64
N VAL A 817 4.91 25.07 1.53
CA VAL A 817 4.92 24.40 2.85
C VAL A 817 3.99 25.09 3.86
N HIS A 818 3.72 26.39 3.73
CA HIS A 818 2.77 27.12 4.56
C HIS A 818 1.32 26.80 4.22
#